data_004f7463b28947f57739c3777c6d3f30
#
_entry.id   004f7463b28947f57739c3777c6d3f30
#
_cell.length_a   1.000
_cell.length_b   1.000
_cell.length_c   1.000
_cell.angle_alpha   90.00
_cell.angle_beta   90.00
_cell.angle_gamma   90.00
#
_symmetry.space_group_name_H-M   'P 1'
#
loop_
_entity.id
_entity.type
_entity.pdbx_description
1 polymer ?
#
loop_
_entity_poly.entity_id
_entity_poly.type
_entity_poly.pdbx_seq_one_letter_code
_entity_poly.pdbx_strand_id
1 'polypeptide(L)'
;MQKKLLLAVLALCYTPFAFAQISGTEGEKEATIEESSFTFTEAQLGEDDDMSQNVTIISSNNNIYANEVGYLFSPVRFRYRALNQRFNDVYINGVQMNDMESGQFRFTIVGGLNQQTRGVEFALPFENNNFSMTGMAGSNNYNFRPANMATGQRVTVTGANRNYLFRGMYTYNSGLNEKGWAYSANVTYRWANEGYVEGTFYNSLSYFLGIEKLLGSEHEHAISLVTWGNPTERASQGASTDEMYWLANNNQYNPYWGWQDGKKRNSRVVNDFSPTALLTWDWKINDDMRLTTSLLGRYSMYKSTKLNYNNSDNPQPDYWKLLPSSYYDVWDKTDYRNRTEQCLVDWNTAYDYLTAGKRNRQIDWDKLYYTNRMVTDQGSDAMYYLQAKHNNNLNIAFSTALHKQLTKNSIWNIGLQAATNKGIHYQTMEDLLGAKYFHNVNTYAIGTYAPNSDQVQYDMNHPNAEVGEGDRFGYDYNILVNKATAWTNYAENFGPLHYNLAAKIGGVTMQRDGKMRNGMAPENSYGKSGTAKFLEGGVKFGSTLNLGRGHAMVLGLGYEQRAPLPSTAFVSPEINNDFVADLRNEGVFSSELGYQYQNARLHLNINTYYSHLSDVTEWQNFYFDDINSFSYVSMSDIKKAYYGIEAGLKYKILSSLDFKALAAISEAKNTNNAKVWYMKSTSGTFNDANGGELETVYNKNMREAGTPLTAANVGLSYHASGWFIDLNLNYYDRIYLSYSPSYRYGSTLQGRQEVNGDVYDNDGSILSSALAQAKGKGGFMLDGSIGRSLRLKHGTMSINVSVTNILNNTKLCTGGYEQSRSDYTASGNVRAYKFSLNPKKYYAFGTNGMINIAYRF
;
A
#
# COMPACT_ATOMS: atom_id res chain seq x y z
N MET A 1 27.42 -21.73 -3.51
CA MET A 1 27.70 -20.32 -3.81
C MET A 1 27.66 -19.40 -2.55
N GLN A 2 26.70 -19.57 -1.65
CA GLN A 2 26.59 -18.76 -0.42
C GLN A 2 27.81 -18.79 0.52
N LYS A 3 28.47 -19.96 0.73
CA LYS A 3 29.67 -20.06 1.58
C LYS A 3 30.91 -19.34 1.03
N LYS A 4 31.04 -19.23 -0.29
CA LYS A 4 32.17 -18.52 -0.92
C LYS A 4 32.01 -17.01 -0.92
N LEU A 5 30.75 -16.50 -0.91
CA LEU A 5 30.48 -15.06 -0.80
C LEU A 5 30.73 -14.55 0.62
N LEU A 6 30.35 -15.34 1.62
CA LEU A 6 30.61 -15.02 3.03
C LEU A 6 32.12 -14.95 3.37
N LEU A 7 32.91 -15.84 2.79
CA LEU A 7 34.36 -15.85 2.93
C LEU A 7 35.06 -14.67 2.22
N ALA A 8 34.54 -14.23 1.08
CA ALA A 8 35.04 -13.04 0.36
C ALA A 8 34.75 -11.74 1.15
N VAL A 9 33.60 -11.65 1.82
CA VAL A 9 33.23 -10.51 2.69
C VAL A 9 34.11 -10.49 3.95
N LEU A 10 34.40 -11.65 4.56
CA LEU A 10 35.30 -11.75 5.71
C LEU A 10 36.76 -11.45 5.36
N ALA A 11 37.22 -11.80 4.16
CA ALA A 11 38.59 -11.51 3.70
C ALA A 11 38.83 -10.02 3.42
N LEU A 12 37.79 -9.24 3.07
CA LEU A 12 37.87 -7.77 2.91
C LEU A 12 37.99 -7.03 4.27
N CYS A 13 37.65 -7.70 5.37
CA CYS A 13 37.76 -7.12 6.72
C CYS A 13 39.19 -7.28 7.36
N TYR A 14 40.10 -8.03 6.74
CA TYR A 14 41.42 -8.32 7.27
C TYR A 14 42.55 -7.53 6.59
N THR A 15 42.40 -6.24 6.38
CA THR A 15 43.54 -5.39 6.00
C THR A 15 44.05 -4.63 7.22
N PRO A 16 45.42 -4.57 7.47
CA PRO A 16 45.96 -3.94 8.66
C PRO A 16 45.70 -2.43 8.68
N PHE A 17 45.37 -1.94 9.86
CA PHE A 17 45.08 -0.55 10.17
C PHE A 17 46.27 0.36 9.89
N ALA A 18 46.12 1.27 8.93
CA ALA A 18 46.91 2.49 8.91
C ALA A 18 46.02 3.62 9.45
N PHE A 19 46.35 4.13 10.63
CA PHE A 19 45.69 5.27 11.22
C PHE A 19 45.97 6.54 10.42
N ALA A 20 44.96 7.04 9.70
CA ALA A 20 44.96 8.44 9.27
C ALA A 20 43.76 9.11 10.00
N GLN A 21 44.09 10.01 10.89
CA GLN A 21 43.12 10.90 11.55
C GLN A 21 42.47 11.80 10.46
N ILE A 22 41.24 11.59 10.13
CA ILE A 22 40.42 12.50 9.34
C ILE A 22 39.24 12.93 10.19
N SER A 23 39.17 14.23 10.48
CA SER A 23 38.00 14.86 11.11
C SER A 23 36.71 14.53 10.33
N GLY A 24 35.66 14.09 11.01
CA GLY A 24 34.40 13.72 10.41
C GLY A 24 33.83 14.82 9.48
N THR A 25 33.90 14.56 8.20
CA THR A 25 33.55 15.51 7.15
C THR A 25 32.14 15.23 6.64
N GLU A 26 31.57 16.21 5.97
CA GLU A 26 30.23 16.15 5.32
C GLU A 26 29.98 14.85 4.53
N GLY A 27 31.00 14.21 3.98
CA GLY A 27 30.93 12.94 3.26
C GLY A 27 30.50 11.72 4.10
N GLU A 28 30.77 11.69 5.42
CA GLU A 28 30.31 10.61 6.30
C GLU A 28 28.81 10.79 6.62
N LYS A 29 28.34 12.03 6.76
CA LYS A 29 26.92 12.34 6.91
C LYS A 29 26.13 12.00 5.64
N GLU A 30 26.69 12.33 4.47
CA GLU A 30 26.08 11.97 3.19
C GLU A 30 26.01 10.45 3.00
N ALA A 31 27.04 9.67 3.35
CA ALA A 31 27.02 8.21 3.23
C ALA A 31 25.96 7.56 4.13
N THR A 32 25.80 8.04 5.36
CA THR A 32 24.79 7.54 6.31
C THR A 32 23.36 7.90 5.88
N ILE A 33 23.15 9.10 5.36
CA ILE A 33 21.87 9.55 4.79
C ILE A 33 21.56 8.74 3.51
N GLU A 34 22.57 8.47 2.69
CA GLU A 34 22.44 7.66 1.49
C GLU A 34 21.98 6.25 1.77
N GLU A 35 22.49 5.65 2.82
CA GLU A 35 22.15 4.28 3.22
C GLU A 35 20.74 4.21 3.79
N SER A 36 20.40 5.08 4.71
CA SER A 36 19.06 5.10 5.33
C SER A 36 17.98 5.42 4.29
N SER A 37 18.18 6.38 3.40
CA SER A 37 17.23 6.68 2.33
C SER A 37 17.10 5.54 1.31
N PHE A 38 18.19 4.82 1.04
CA PHE A 38 18.18 3.67 0.16
C PHE A 38 17.37 2.51 0.72
N THR A 39 17.63 2.10 1.95
CA THR A 39 16.92 1.01 2.62
C THR A 39 15.45 1.35 2.83
N PHE A 40 15.14 2.61 3.10
CA PHE A 40 13.79 3.11 3.22
C PHE A 40 13.00 2.99 1.89
N THR A 41 13.60 3.42 0.77
CA THR A 41 12.97 3.31 -0.55
C THR A 41 12.72 1.84 -0.94
N GLU A 42 13.64 0.94 -0.62
CA GLU A 42 13.48 -0.49 -0.89
C GLU A 42 12.37 -1.13 -0.05
N ALA A 43 12.24 -0.73 1.19
CA ALA A 43 11.15 -1.19 2.06
C ALA A 43 9.77 -0.70 1.61
N GLN A 44 9.73 0.46 0.92
CA GLN A 44 8.51 1.04 0.36
C GLN A 44 8.06 0.40 -0.95
N LEU A 45 8.95 -0.26 -1.65
CA LEU A 45 8.65 -1.04 -2.84
C LEU A 45 7.94 -2.36 -2.48
N GLY A 46 7.15 -2.36 -1.41
CA GLY A 46 6.32 -3.49 -1.04
C GLY A 46 5.56 -4.03 -2.26
N GLU A 47 5.44 -5.33 -2.38
CA GLU A 47 5.20 -5.99 -3.66
C GLU A 47 3.80 -6.47 -3.87
N ASP A 48 3.01 -6.49 -2.82
CA ASP A 48 1.61 -6.81 -2.94
C ASP A 48 0.80 -5.54 -3.21
N ASP A 49 0.05 -5.52 -4.30
CA ASP A 49 -0.73 -4.38 -4.75
C ASP A 49 -1.66 -3.82 -3.67
N ASP A 50 -2.27 -4.70 -2.89
CA ASP A 50 -3.20 -4.32 -1.82
C ASP A 50 -2.46 -3.85 -0.56
N MET A 51 -1.17 -4.15 -0.40
CA MET A 51 -0.41 -3.90 0.83
C MET A 51 0.73 -2.89 0.67
N SER A 52 1.30 -2.72 -0.52
CA SER A 52 2.33 -1.71 -0.81
C SER A 52 1.81 -0.27 -0.67
N GLN A 53 0.52 -0.10 -0.82
CA GLN A 53 -0.18 1.18 -0.73
C GLN A 53 -0.37 1.66 0.71
N ASN A 54 0.04 0.89 1.72
CA ASN A 54 -0.23 1.21 3.12
C ASN A 54 0.97 1.76 3.90
N VAL A 55 2.09 2.03 3.24
CA VAL A 55 3.26 2.62 3.91
C VAL A 55 3.15 4.14 3.93
N THR A 56 3.25 4.74 5.11
CA THR A 56 3.30 6.19 5.29
C THR A 56 4.73 6.61 5.55
N ILE A 57 5.26 7.49 4.70
CA ILE A 57 6.60 8.07 4.86
C ILE A 57 6.46 9.40 5.56
N ILE A 58 7.12 9.52 6.69
CA ILE A 58 7.24 10.78 7.41
C ILE A 58 8.69 10.99 7.86
N SER A 59 9.08 12.22 8.00
CA SER A 59 10.33 12.60 8.68
C SER A 59 10.18 14.03 9.24
N SER A 60 10.99 14.34 10.24
CA SER A 60 11.19 15.69 10.74
C SER A 60 12.51 15.78 11.46
N ASN A 61 13.28 16.82 11.19
CA ASN A 61 14.58 17.04 11.86
C ASN A 61 14.44 17.34 13.37
N ASN A 62 13.28 17.81 13.78
CA ASN A 62 12.99 18.20 15.16
C ASN A 62 12.37 17.06 15.99
N ASN A 63 11.98 15.96 15.35
CA ASN A 63 11.27 14.86 15.99
C ASN A 63 12.01 13.55 15.71
N ILE A 64 12.71 13.01 16.72
CA ILE A 64 13.48 11.75 16.59
C ILE A 64 12.60 10.58 16.20
N TYR A 65 11.41 10.45 16.79
CA TYR A 65 10.49 9.37 16.44
C TYR A 65 10.11 9.44 14.95
N ALA A 66 9.67 10.59 14.47
CA ALA A 66 9.28 10.77 13.07
C ALA A 66 10.45 10.57 12.10
N ASN A 67 11.67 10.94 12.52
CA ASN A 67 12.86 10.78 11.68
C ASN A 67 13.27 9.33 11.45
N GLU A 68 13.06 8.46 12.44
CA GLU A 68 13.57 7.10 12.43
C GLU A 68 12.50 6.03 12.14
N VAL A 69 11.22 6.33 12.46
CA VAL A 69 10.15 5.33 12.48
C VAL A 69 9.89 4.69 11.12
N GLY A 70 9.94 5.47 10.05
CA GLY A 70 9.69 4.99 8.70
C GLY A 70 10.74 3.98 8.22
N TYR A 71 11.98 4.17 8.63
CA TYR A 71 13.08 3.25 8.34
C TYR A 71 13.04 2.01 9.21
N LEU A 72 12.99 2.19 10.54
CA LEU A 72 13.16 1.09 11.50
C LEU A 72 12.00 0.10 11.51
N PHE A 73 10.77 0.57 11.26
CA PHE A 73 9.58 -0.28 11.29
C PHE A 73 9.06 -0.69 9.89
N SER A 74 9.80 -0.35 8.84
CA SER A 74 9.45 -0.70 7.46
C SER A 74 9.22 -2.20 7.21
N PRO A 75 9.95 -3.16 7.82
CA PRO A 75 9.77 -4.58 7.54
C PRO A 75 8.38 -5.14 7.88
N VAL A 76 7.62 -4.46 8.74
CA VAL A 76 6.27 -4.88 9.17
C VAL A 76 5.17 -3.96 8.64
N ARG A 77 5.46 -3.14 7.63
CA ARG A 77 4.48 -2.23 7.01
C ARG A 77 3.84 -1.28 8.02
N PHE A 78 4.64 -0.74 8.91
CA PHE A 78 4.18 0.19 9.93
C PHE A 78 3.60 1.45 9.29
N ARG A 79 2.40 1.83 9.74
CA ARG A 79 1.75 3.09 9.35
C ARG A 79 1.80 4.08 10.49
N TYR A 80 2.21 5.29 10.18
CA TYR A 80 2.24 6.39 11.14
C TYR A 80 0.85 6.61 11.75
N ARG A 81 0.74 6.47 13.07
CA ARG A 81 -0.51 6.57 13.83
C ARG A 81 -1.61 5.62 13.35
N ALA A 82 -1.23 4.51 12.72
CA ALA A 82 -2.12 3.55 12.07
C ALA A 82 -3.03 4.16 10.97
N LEU A 83 -2.76 5.38 10.53
CA LEU A 83 -3.54 6.08 9.50
C LEU A 83 -3.32 5.45 8.13
N ASN A 84 -4.38 5.38 7.32
CA ASN A 84 -4.26 4.97 5.93
C ASN A 84 -3.39 5.97 5.16
N GLN A 85 -2.62 5.49 4.20
CA GLN A 85 -1.70 6.30 3.40
C GLN A 85 -2.41 7.44 2.63
N ARG A 86 -3.71 7.35 2.38
CA ARG A 86 -4.53 8.42 1.78
C ARG A 86 -4.54 9.73 2.58
N PHE A 87 -4.09 9.70 3.83
CA PHE A 87 -3.93 10.87 4.69
C PHE A 87 -2.52 11.45 4.67
N ASN A 88 -1.58 10.80 3.97
CA ASN A 88 -0.25 11.33 3.68
C ASN A 88 -0.23 11.89 2.26
N ASP A 89 -0.11 13.20 2.13
CA ASP A 89 -0.11 13.87 0.84
C ASP A 89 1.32 13.92 0.29
N VAL A 90 1.52 13.38 -0.90
CA VAL A 90 2.82 13.33 -1.58
C VAL A 90 2.82 14.28 -2.77
N TYR A 91 3.83 15.13 -2.82
CA TYR A 91 4.03 16.13 -3.87
C TYR A 91 5.37 15.91 -4.59
N ILE A 92 5.43 16.33 -5.86
CA ILE A 92 6.68 16.50 -6.61
C ILE A 92 6.66 17.90 -7.21
N ASN A 93 7.64 18.73 -6.87
CA ASN A 93 7.72 20.14 -7.23
C ASN A 93 6.39 20.90 -6.98
N GLY A 94 5.73 20.59 -5.85
CA GLY A 94 4.48 21.22 -5.43
C GLY A 94 3.20 20.68 -6.10
N VAL A 95 3.29 19.70 -6.99
CA VAL A 95 2.11 19.03 -7.59
C VAL A 95 1.75 17.79 -6.80
N GLN A 96 0.50 17.65 -6.38
CA GLN A 96 0.01 16.47 -5.66
C GLN A 96 0.05 15.23 -6.55
N MET A 97 0.63 14.15 -6.05
CA MET A 97 0.87 12.90 -6.78
C MET A 97 -0.07 11.77 -6.37
N ASN A 98 -0.82 11.93 -5.27
CA ASN A 98 -1.80 10.94 -4.82
C ASN A 98 -2.81 10.65 -5.93
N ASP A 99 -3.16 9.39 -6.10
CA ASP A 99 -4.18 8.96 -7.05
C ASP A 99 -5.53 9.58 -6.70
N MET A 100 -6.21 10.14 -7.69
CA MET A 100 -7.45 10.90 -7.45
C MET A 100 -8.66 10.00 -7.16
N GLU A 101 -8.59 8.70 -7.43
CA GLU A 101 -9.66 7.76 -7.12
C GLU A 101 -9.49 7.12 -5.74
N SER A 102 -8.28 6.63 -5.41
CA SER A 102 -7.98 5.94 -4.16
C SER A 102 -7.41 6.83 -3.07
N GLY A 103 -6.97 8.03 -3.40
CA GLY A 103 -6.28 8.95 -2.49
C GLY A 103 -4.86 8.53 -2.11
N GLN A 104 -4.34 7.43 -2.63
CA GLN A 104 -3.06 6.86 -2.24
C GLN A 104 -1.95 7.20 -3.23
N PHE A 105 -0.72 7.25 -2.76
CA PHE A 105 0.46 7.38 -3.62
C PHE A 105 1.13 6.03 -3.80
N ARG A 106 1.27 5.57 -5.04
CA ARG A 106 2.01 4.36 -5.35
C ARG A 106 3.50 4.68 -5.46
N PHE A 107 4.29 4.24 -4.48
CA PHE A 107 5.74 4.48 -4.48
C PHE A 107 6.47 3.80 -5.65
N THR A 108 5.86 2.81 -6.29
CA THR A 108 6.37 2.24 -7.55
C THR A 108 6.58 3.29 -8.63
N ILE A 109 5.81 4.39 -8.64
CA ILE A 109 5.93 5.48 -9.63
C ILE A 109 7.32 6.14 -9.58
N VAL A 110 7.96 6.19 -8.42
CA VAL A 110 9.31 6.75 -8.22
C VAL A 110 10.34 5.66 -7.90
N GLY A 111 9.96 4.40 -8.03
CA GLY A 111 10.82 3.26 -7.75
C GLY A 111 12.09 3.28 -8.60
N GLY A 112 13.26 3.05 -8.00
CA GLY A 112 14.55 3.10 -8.68
C GLY A 112 15.10 4.52 -8.93
N LEU A 113 14.40 5.57 -8.50
CA LEU A 113 14.86 6.96 -8.59
C LEU A 113 15.51 7.45 -7.29
N ASN A 114 16.35 6.62 -6.68
CA ASN A 114 16.89 6.84 -5.33
C ASN A 114 17.67 8.17 -5.18
N GLN A 115 18.27 8.67 -6.24
CA GLN A 115 19.02 9.93 -6.18
C GLN A 115 18.09 11.14 -6.29
N GLN A 116 17.01 11.03 -7.07
CA GLN A 116 16.01 12.08 -7.26
C GLN A 116 15.13 12.26 -6.02
N THR A 117 14.83 11.16 -5.33
CA THR A 117 13.97 11.18 -4.12
C THR A 117 14.68 11.61 -2.83
N ARG A 118 15.97 11.98 -2.89
CA ARG A 118 16.73 12.51 -1.75
C ARG A 118 16.34 13.93 -1.38
N GLY A 119 16.13 14.77 -2.38
CA GLY A 119 15.69 16.14 -2.17
C GLY A 119 14.22 16.16 -1.78
N VAL A 120 13.90 15.95 -0.50
CA VAL A 120 12.52 15.90 -0.01
C VAL A 120 12.34 16.85 1.17
N GLU A 121 11.25 17.59 1.13
CA GLU A 121 10.74 18.40 2.24
C GLU A 121 9.62 17.62 2.92
N PHE A 122 9.75 17.39 4.21
CA PHE A 122 8.74 16.76 5.03
C PHE A 122 8.06 17.78 5.92
N ALA A 123 6.75 17.61 6.12
CA ALA A 123 6.00 18.35 7.12
C ALA A 123 5.13 17.37 7.92
N LEU A 124 5.29 17.35 9.24
CA LEU A 124 4.39 16.65 10.14
C LEU A 124 3.01 17.32 10.15
N PRO A 125 1.94 16.68 10.63
CA PRO A 125 0.56 17.14 10.46
C PRO A 125 0.26 18.59 10.80
N PHE A 126 1.02 19.19 11.73
CA PHE A 126 0.83 20.56 12.21
C PHE A 126 2.04 21.46 11.95
N GLU A 127 3.03 21.00 11.18
CA GLU A 127 4.16 21.81 10.75
C GLU A 127 3.80 22.64 9.51
N ASN A 128 4.43 23.80 9.40
CA ASN A 128 4.30 24.68 8.25
C ASN A 128 5.09 24.15 7.04
N ASN A 129 4.58 24.40 5.84
CA ASN A 129 5.28 24.18 4.58
C ASN A 129 4.87 25.22 3.53
N ASN A 130 5.50 25.21 2.36
CA ASN A 130 5.27 26.15 1.28
C ASN A 130 4.57 25.54 0.05
N PHE A 131 3.97 24.36 0.17
CA PHE A 131 3.37 23.62 -0.97
C PHE A 131 1.95 23.13 -0.72
N SER A 132 1.44 23.13 0.55
CA SER A 132 0.08 22.65 0.84
C SER A 132 -0.39 23.05 2.25
N MET A 133 -1.65 22.81 2.57
CA MET A 133 -2.08 22.56 3.94
C MET A 133 -1.77 21.10 4.26
N THR A 134 -0.85 20.85 5.18
CA THR A 134 -0.32 19.53 5.51
C THR A 134 -1.41 18.47 5.76
N GLY A 135 -1.25 17.26 5.22
CA GLY A 135 -2.17 16.15 5.44
C GLY A 135 -2.21 15.66 6.90
N MET A 136 -3.23 14.89 7.25
CA MET A 136 -3.41 14.34 8.61
C MET A 136 -2.27 13.40 9.03
N ALA A 137 -1.66 12.69 8.09
CA ALA A 137 -0.48 11.84 8.31
C ALA A 137 0.82 12.49 7.77
N GLY A 138 0.87 13.81 7.68
CA GLY A 138 2.00 14.56 7.13
C GLY A 138 1.94 14.75 5.62
N SER A 139 2.88 15.51 5.10
CA SER A 139 3.05 15.75 3.66
C SER A 139 4.51 15.73 3.28
N ASN A 140 4.81 15.23 2.07
CA ASN A 140 6.16 15.12 1.52
C ASN A 140 6.21 15.82 0.17
N ASN A 141 7.23 16.63 -0.09
CA ASN A 141 7.44 17.28 -1.38
C ASN A 141 8.84 16.95 -1.91
N TYR A 142 8.91 16.13 -2.94
CA TYR A 142 10.16 15.78 -3.59
C TYR A 142 10.56 16.86 -4.60
N ASN A 143 11.84 17.25 -4.56
CA ASN A 143 12.40 18.20 -5.48
C ASN A 143 13.11 17.48 -6.63
N PHE A 144 12.44 17.46 -7.80
CA PHE A 144 12.97 16.81 -9.02
C PHE A 144 13.66 17.78 -9.96
N ARG A 145 13.97 19.00 -9.53
CA ARG A 145 14.69 19.99 -10.35
C ARG A 145 16.16 19.62 -10.53
N PRO A 146 16.67 19.52 -11.77
CA PRO A 146 18.05 19.14 -12.07
C PRO A 146 19.11 19.99 -11.38
N ALA A 147 18.88 21.31 -11.26
CA ALA A 147 19.83 22.22 -10.61
C ALA A 147 20.02 21.94 -9.10
N ASN A 148 19.05 21.30 -8.46
CA ASN A 148 19.08 20.99 -7.02
C ASN A 148 19.65 19.59 -6.71
N MET A 149 20.00 18.81 -7.73
CA MET A 149 20.54 17.47 -7.56
C MET A 149 22.05 17.50 -7.33
N ALA A 150 22.56 16.60 -6.50
CA ALA A 150 23.98 16.50 -6.19
C ALA A 150 24.80 16.20 -7.47
N THR A 151 25.71 17.11 -7.82
CA THR A 151 26.53 17.07 -9.06
C THR A 151 27.46 15.86 -9.07
N GLY A 152 27.68 15.28 -10.24
CA GLY A 152 28.63 14.20 -10.50
C GLY A 152 27.97 12.97 -11.10
N GLN A 153 28.77 11.94 -11.25
CA GLN A 153 28.35 10.65 -11.74
C GLN A 153 28.37 9.62 -10.61
N ARG A 154 27.43 8.70 -10.66
CA ARG A 154 27.37 7.62 -9.68
C ARG A 154 26.95 6.31 -10.33
N VAL A 155 27.71 5.28 -10.05
CA VAL A 155 27.36 3.89 -10.37
C VAL A 155 27.06 3.17 -9.07
N THR A 156 25.96 2.42 -9.04
CA THR A 156 25.59 1.59 -7.88
C THR A 156 25.25 0.19 -8.34
N VAL A 157 25.80 -0.81 -7.65
CA VAL A 157 25.49 -2.22 -7.88
C VAL A 157 25.04 -2.84 -6.56
N THR A 158 23.95 -3.56 -6.59
CA THR A 158 23.36 -4.19 -5.40
C THR A 158 23.05 -5.66 -5.68
N GLY A 159 23.46 -6.53 -4.77
CA GLY A 159 22.99 -7.90 -4.67
C GLY A 159 22.11 -8.08 -3.43
N ALA A 160 20.97 -8.76 -3.55
CA ALA A 160 20.04 -8.95 -2.44
C ALA A 160 19.40 -10.35 -2.51
N ASN A 161 18.78 -10.81 -1.43
CA ASN A 161 17.88 -11.95 -1.42
C ASN A 161 16.50 -11.51 -0.92
N ARG A 162 15.94 -10.52 -1.59
CA ARG A 162 14.61 -9.95 -1.35
C ARG A 162 13.74 -10.20 -2.59
N ASN A 163 12.87 -9.29 -2.88
CA ASN A 163 11.98 -9.33 -4.04
C ASN A 163 12.76 -9.30 -5.36
N TYR A 164 13.91 -8.63 -5.38
CA TYR A 164 14.87 -8.75 -6.46
C TYR A 164 16.24 -9.24 -5.94
N LEU A 165 17.03 -9.82 -6.83
CA LEU A 165 18.37 -10.35 -6.55
C LEU A 165 19.47 -9.38 -6.98
N PHE A 166 19.21 -8.62 -8.01
CA PHE A 166 20.18 -7.69 -8.60
C PHE A 166 19.55 -6.33 -8.86
N ARG A 167 20.35 -5.28 -8.63
CA ARG A 167 20.10 -3.92 -9.10
C ARG A 167 21.37 -3.26 -9.58
N GLY A 168 21.30 -2.67 -10.79
CA GLY A 168 22.30 -1.76 -11.32
C GLY A 168 21.71 -0.38 -11.52
N MET A 169 22.42 0.68 -11.10
CA MET A 169 21.97 2.05 -11.25
C MET A 169 23.13 2.93 -11.72
N TYR A 170 22.83 3.79 -12.69
CA TYR A 170 23.69 4.87 -13.11
C TYR A 170 22.98 6.21 -13.03
N THR A 171 23.60 7.20 -12.42
CA THR A 171 23.07 8.56 -12.32
C THR A 171 24.11 9.56 -12.78
N TYR A 172 23.68 10.55 -13.54
CA TYR A 172 24.46 11.70 -13.98
C TYR A 172 23.73 13.00 -13.66
N ASN A 173 24.39 13.92 -12.98
CA ASN A 173 23.88 15.26 -12.72
C ASN A 173 25.00 16.27 -13.06
N SER A 174 24.74 17.16 -14.00
CA SER A 174 25.75 18.13 -14.46
C SER A 174 26.01 19.24 -13.44
N GLY A 175 25.05 19.51 -12.54
CA GLY A 175 24.98 20.79 -11.84
C GLY A 175 24.69 21.93 -12.82
N LEU A 176 24.60 23.16 -12.31
CA LEU A 176 24.47 24.37 -13.12
C LEU A 176 25.82 24.71 -13.80
N ASN A 177 25.80 24.88 -15.11
CA ASN A 177 26.92 25.38 -15.85
C ASN A 177 26.90 26.92 -15.96
N GLU A 178 27.99 27.51 -16.45
CA GLU A 178 28.16 28.97 -16.63
C GLU A 178 27.08 29.62 -17.49
N LYS A 179 26.43 28.83 -18.34
CA LYS A 179 25.31 29.29 -19.21
C LYS A 179 23.93 29.10 -18.52
N GLY A 180 23.89 28.69 -17.25
CA GLY A 180 22.65 28.48 -16.48
C GLY A 180 21.88 27.24 -16.90
N TRP A 181 22.51 26.21 -17.47
CA TRP A 181 21.89 24.93 -17.76
C TRP A 181 22.24 23.87 -16.71
N ALA A 182 21.29 23.05 -16.37
CA ALA A 182 21.51 21.83 -15.60
C ALA A 182 20.80 20.63 -16.27
N TYR A 183 21.48 19.48 -16.24
CA TYR A 183 21.00 18.23 -16.81
C TYR A 183 21.04 17.13 -15.75
N SER A 184 20.05 16.26 -15.76
CA SER A 184 20.03 15.08 -14.90
C SER A 184 19.52 13.86 -15.68
N ALA A 185 20.17 12.73 -15.49
CA ALA A 185 19.75 11.45 -16.05
C ALA A 185 19.98 10.34 -15.03
N ASN A 186 19.03 9.41 -14.94
CA ASN A 186 19.16 8.20 -14.15
C ASN A 186 18.58 7.01 -14.93
N VAL A 187 19.25 5.87 -14.82
CA VAL A 187 18.75 4.57 -15.28
C VAL A 187 19.00 3.55 -14.19
N THR A 188 17.97 2.81 -13.84
CA THR A 188 18.05 1.73 -12.83
C THR A 188 17.39 0.47 -13.37
N TYR A 189 18.09 -0.65 -13.30
CA TYR A 189 17.55 -1.96 -13.63
C TYR A 189 17.54 -2.85 -12.39
N ARG A 190 16.39 -3.47 -12.11
CA ARG A 190 16.19 -4.42 -11.00
C ARG A 190 15.64 -5.73 -11.55
N TRP A 191 16.21 -6.84 -11.07
CA TRP A 191 15.87 -8.14 -11.62
C TRP A 191 15.94 -9.25 -10.58
N ALA A 192 15.00 -10.20 -10.68
CA ALA A 192 15.02 -11.52 -10.08
C ALA A 192 14.25 -12.50 -10.96
N ASN A 193 14.88 -13.61 -11.29
CA ASN A 193 14.17 -14.76 -11.89
C ASN A 193 13.26 -15.45 -10.86
N GLU A 194 13.67 -15.45 -9.61
CA GLU A 194 12.88 -15.86 -8.45
C GLU A 194 13.26 -14.98 -7.27
N GLY A 195 12.23 -14.35 -6.63
CA GLY A 195 12.42 -13.53 -5.44
C GLY A 195 12.61 -14.38 -4.18
N TYR A 196 12.52 -13.74 -3.01
CA TYR A 196 12.56 -14.42 -1.71
C TYR A 196 11.44 -15.46 -1.57
N VAL A 197 10.25 -15.16 -2.08
CA VAL A 197 9.10 -16.06 -2.11
C VAL A 197 9.11 -16.87 -3.41
N GLU A 198 8.98 -18.17 -3.29
CA GLU A 198 9.00 -19.07 -4.44
C GLU A 198 7.85 -18.78 -5.42
N GLY A 199 8.16 -18.86 -6.72
CA GLY A 199 7.23 -18.58 -7.80
C GLY A 199 6.97 -17.09 -8.04
N THR A 200 7.66 -16.18 -7.34
CA THR A 200 7.67 -14.75 -7.66
C THR A 200 8.86 -14.40 -8.54
N PHE A 201 8.72 -13.39 -9.35
CA PHE A 201 9.81 -12.79 -10.14
C PHE A 201 9.67 -11.28 -10.17
N TYR A 202 10.75 -10.59 -10.54
CA TYR A 202 10.76 -9.13 -10.60
C TYR A 202 11.61 -8.64 -11.77
N ASN A 203 11.06 -7.76 -12.60
CA ASN A 203 11.75 -7.14 -13.72
C ASN A 203 11.30 -5.68 -13.82
N SER A 204 12.23 -4.74 -13.65
CA SER A 204 11.89 -3.31 -13.66
C SER A 204 13.04 -2.49 -14.22
N LEU A 205 12.74 -1.64 -15.17
CA LEU A 205 13.64 -0.63 -15.71
C LEU A 205 13.10 0.75 -15.34
N SER A 206 13.86 1.54 -14.59
CA SER A 206 13.47 2.91 -14.24
C SER A 206 14.33 3.89 -14.99
N TYR A 207 13.75 4.98 -15.46
CA TYR A 207 14.47 6.09 -16.11
C TYR A 207 14.01 7.43 -15.55
N PHE A 208 14.94 8.38 -15.55
CA PHE A 208 14.70 9.79 -15.28
C PHE A 208 15.54 10.64 -16.24
N LEU A 209 14.95 11.65 -16.82
CA LEU A 209 15.62 12.64 -17.65
C LEU A 209 15.12 14.02 -17.22
N GLY A 210 16.02 14.95 -17.02
CA GLY A 210 15.70 16.31 -16.61
C GLY A 210 16.61 17.35 -17.25
N ILE A 211 16.02 18.48 -17.59
CA ILE A 211 16.72 19.67 -18.08
C ILE A 211 16.17 20.88 -17.34
N GLU A 212 17.03 21.78 -16.93
CA GLU A 212 16.68 23.05 -16.32
C GLU A 212 17.50 24.18 -16.91
N LYS A 213 16.86 25.34 -17.09
CA LYS A 213 17.48 26.56 -17.58
C LYS A 213 17.14 27.73 -16.67
N LEU A 214 18.17 28.42 -16.24
CA LEU A 214 18.05 29.75 -15.60
C LEU A 214 17.96 30.82 -16.68
N LEU A 215 17.02 31.75 -16.53
CA LEU A 215 16.76 32.86 -17.43
C LEU A 215 16.68 34.16 -16.65
N GLY A 216 16.86 35.28 -17.36
CA GLY A 216 16.91 36.63 -16.79
C GLY A 216 18.33 37.08 -16.46
N SER A 217 18.49 38.39 -16.23
CA SER A 217 19.79 39.01 -16.00
C SER A 217 20.41 38.61 -14.66
N GLU A 218 19.56 38.32 -13.67
CA GLU A 218 19.95 37.90 -12.31
C GLU A 218 19.56 36.43 -12.02
N HIS A 219 19.23 35.68 -13.08
CA HIS A 219 18.74 34.29 -12.96
C HIS A 219 17.47 34.14 -12.13
N GLU A 220 16.59 35.15 -12.22
CA GLU A 220 15.33 35.23 -11.49
C GLU A 220 14.30 34.19 -11.90
N HIS A 221 14.41 33.62 -13.08
CA HIS A 221 13.53 32.56 -13.57
C HIS A 221 14.29 31.24 -13.74
N ALA A 222 13.72 30.14 -13.26
CA ALA A 222 14.16 28.80 -13.57
C ALA A 222 13.03 28.00 -14.23
N ILE A 223 13.28 27.42 -15.38
CA ILE A 223 12.34 26.54 -16.07
C ILE A 223 12.95 25.15 -16.14
N SER A 224 12.29 24.16 -15.55
CA SER A 224 12.70 22.77 -15.60
C SER A 224 11.64 21.89 -16.25
N LEU A 225 12.07 20.97 -17.08
CA LEU A 225 11.27 19.90 -17.65
C LEU A 225 11.91 18.59 -17.26
N VAL A 226 11.13 17.74 -16.60
CA VAL A 226 11.58 16.40 -16.19
C VAL A 226 10.57 15.35 -16.65
N THR A 227 11.09 14.18 -17.03
CA THR A 227 10.26 13.02 -17.36
C THR A 227 10.86 11.77 -16.71
N TRP A 228 10.00 10.89 -16.25
CA TRP A 228 10.39 9.64 -15.65
C TRP A 228 9.33 8.56 -15.83
N GLY A 229 9.74 7.34 -15.58
CA GLY A 229 8.87 6.19 -15.57
C GLY A 229 9.64 4.92 -15.20
N ASN A 230 8.91 3.87 -14.82
CA ASN A 230 9.50 2.61 -14.40
C ASN A 230 8.61 1.43 -14.82
N PRO A 231 8.62 1.04 -16.12
CA PRO A 231 7.98 -0.19 -16.52
C PRO A 231 8.44 -1.34 -15.63
N THR A 232 7.49 -1.97 -14.97
CA THR A 232 7.72 -3.06 -14.02
C THR A 232 6.80 -4.22 -14.34
N GLU A 233 7.35 -5.42 -14.39
CA GLU A 233 6.62 -6.67 -14.42
C GLU A 233 7.05 -7.52 -13.23
N ARG A 234 6.08 -8.02 -12.48
CA ARG A 234 6.37 -8.81 -11.29
C ARG A 234 5.25 -9.82 -11.00
N ALA A 235 5.62 -10.90 -10.34
CA ALA A 235 4.67 -11.88 -9.85
C ALA A 235 4.41 -11.68 -8.35
N SER A 236 3.17 -11.89 -7.94
CA SER A 236 2.71 -11.66 -6.57
C SER A 236 2.70 -12.93 -5.72
N GLN A 237 2.77 -12.73 -4.40
CA GLN A 237 2.51 -13.74 -3.38
C GLN A 237 1.05 -13.65 -2.92
N GLY A 238 0.38 -14.79 -2.73
CA GLY A 238 -0.91 -14.88 -2.07
C GLY A 238 -0.81 -15.17 -0.58
N ALA A 239 -1.72 -14.58 0.22
CA ALA A 239 -1.92 -15.03 1.59
C ALA A 239 -2.54 -16.42 1.64
N SER A 240 -2.22 -17.20 2.67
CA SER A 240 -2.83 -18.50 2.91
C SER A 240 -3.20 -18.70 4.38
N THR A 241 -3.82 -19.82 4.71
CA THR A 241 -4.19 -20.17 6.07
C THR A 241 -3.03 -20.80 6.83
N ASP A 242 -3.09 -20.77 8.17
CA ASP A 242 -2.09 -21.42 9.02
C ASP A 242 -2.02 -22.93 8.77
N GLU A 243 -3.15 -23.56 8.45
CA GLU A 243 -3.20 -24.97 8.07
C GLU A 243 -2.34 -25.24 6.82
N MET A 244 -2.48 -24.39 5.78
CA MET A 244 -1.71 -24.56 4.56
C MET A 244 -0.22 -24.30 4.76
N TYR A 245 0.13 -23.30 5.58
CA TYR A 245 1.53 -23.06 5.97
C TYR A 245 2.13 -24.23 6.74
N TRP A 246 1.35 -24.86 7.62
CA TRP A 246 1.73 -26.07 8.32
C TRP A 246 1.92 -27.27 7.37
N LEU A 247 0.98 -27.55 6.46
CA LEU A 247 1.07 -28.60 5.44
C LEU A 247 2.28 -28.39 4.52
N ALA A 248 2.60 -27.15 4.19
CA ALA A 248 3.77 -26.80 3.38
C ALA A 248 5.08 -26.80 4.17
N ASN A 249 5.02 -26.82 5.53
CA ASN A 249 6.14 -26.57 6.43
C ASN A 249 6.91 -25.29 6.06
N ASN A 250 6.20 -24.25 5.63
CA ASN A 250 6.79 -23.01 5.14
C ASN A 250 5.81 -21.83 5.26
N ASN A 251 6.14 -20.84 6.10
CA ASN A 251 5.34 -19.62 6.26
C ASN A 251 5.44 -18.63 5.08
N GLN A 252 6.26 -18.93 4.08
CA GLN A 252 6.36 -18.20 2.81
C GLN A 252 5.73 -18.99 1.64
N TYR A 253 4.86 -19.96 1.92
CA TYR A 253 4.12 -20.66 0.90
C TYR A 253 3.31 -19.67 0.05
N ASN A 254 3.33 -19.89 -1.27
CA ASN A 254 2.63 -19.05 -2.24
C ASN A 254 1.68 -19.92 -3.09
N PRO A 255 0.36 -19.74 -3.01
CA PRO A 255 -0.60 -20.53 -3.75
C PRO A 255 -0.76 -20.11 -5.22
N TYR A 256 -0.16 -19.00 -5.66
CA TYR A 256 -0.46 -18.40 -6.97
C TYR A 256 0.35 -18.96 -8.12
N TRP A 257 1.28 -19.87 -7.88
CA TRP A 257 2.11 -20.42 -8.93
C TRP A 257 2.02 -21.96 -9.03
N GLY A 258 2.49 -22.49 -10.13
CA GLY A 258 2.61 -23.92 -10.36
C GLY A 258 3.48 -24.20 -11.57
N TRP A 259 3.50 -25.45 -12.02
CA TRP A 259 4.28 -25.86 -13.18
C TRP A 259 3.40 -25.97 -14.42
N GLN A 260 3.91 -25.40 -15.52
CA GLN A 260 3.42 -25.59 -16.88
C GLN A 260 4.59 -26.10 -17.73
N ASP A 261 4.47 -27.25 -18.32
CA ASP A 261 5.55 -27.89 -19.13
C ASP A 261 6.92 -27.85 -18.42
N GLY A 262 6.93 -28.13 -17.12
CA GLY A 262 8.13 -28.11 -16.27
C GLY A 262 8.68 -26.75 -15.87
N LYS A 263 8.09 -25.63 -16.33
CA LYS A 263 8.47 -24.28 -15.96
C LYS A 263 7.51 -23.70 -14.91
N LYS A 264 8.04 -22.87 -14.01
CA LYS A 264 7.19 -22.15 -13.05
C LYS A 264 6.39 -21.06 -13.76
N ARG A 265 5.09 -21.03 -13.49
CA ARG A 265 4.16 -19.98 -13.95
C ARG A 265 3.35 -19.46 -12.77
N ASN A 266 3.28 -18.15 -12.62
CA ASN A 266 2.44 -17.51 -11.62
C ASN A 266 1.15 -17.00 -12.26
N SER A 267 0.03 -17.15 -11.57
CA SER A 267 -1.30 -16.71 -12.03
C SER A 267 -1.57 -15.23 -11.77
N ARG A 268 -0.77 -14.60 -10.90
CA ARG A 268 -0.92 -13.21 -10.49
C ARG A 268 0.31 -12.40 -10.90
N VAL A 269 0.29 -11.92 -12.11
CA VAL A 269 1.36 -11.07 -12.68
C VAL A 269 0.85 -9.64 -12.78
N VAL A 270 1.64 -8.71 -12.31
CA VAL A 270 1.37 -7.27 -12.35
C VAL A 270 2.31 -6.60 -13.34
N ASN A 271 1.74 -5.82 -14.26
CA ASN A 271 2.47 -4.89 -15.10
C ASN A 271 2.06 -3.48 -14.71
N ASP A 272 3.02 -2.63 -14.34
CA ASP A 272 2.81 -1.24 -13.95
C ASP A 272 3.77 -0.34 -14.71
N PHE A 273 3.25 0.68 -15.38
CA PHE A 273 4.04 1.70 -16.04
C PHE A 273 3.32 3.04 -16.02
N SER A 274 3.95 4.05 -15.45
CA SER A 274 3.36 5.37 -15.27
C SER A 274 4.28 6.48 -15.80
N PRO A 275 4.46 6.60 -17.16
CA PRO A 275 5.25 7.69 -17.73
C PRO A 275 4.65 9.03 -17.31
N THR A 276 5.52 9.88 -16.79
CA THR A 276 5.17 11.17 -16.22
C THR A 276 6.08 12.25 -16.79
N ALA A 277 5.51 13.40 -17.14
CA ALA A 277 6.22 14.61 -17.50
C ALA A 277 5.79 15.76 -16.58
N LEU A 278 6.73 16.54 -16.11
CA LEU A 278 6.52 17.66 -15.20
C LEU A 278 7.31 18.88 -15.66
N LEU A 279 6.59 19.96 -15.98
CA LEU A 279 7.15 21.26 -16.27
C LEU A 279 7.03 22.12 -15.00
N THR A 280 8.12 22.71 -14.54
CA THR A 280 8.14 23.62 -13.39
C THR A 280 8.76 24.95 -13.79
N TRP A 281 8.08 26.04 -13.52
CA TRP A 281 8.57 27.41 -13.58
C TRP A 281 8.66 27.95 -12.18
N ASP A 282 9.85 28.35 -11.80
CA ASP A 282 10.19 28.95 -10.52
C ASP A 282 10.65 30.38 -10.76
N TRP A 283 9.97 31.36 -10.17
CA TRP A 283 10.23 32.78 -10.34
C TRP A 283 10.55 33.42 -8.99
N LYS A 284 11.79 33.83 -8.86
CA LYS A 284 12.25 34.71 -7.78
C LYS A 284 11.83 36.16 -8.14
N ILE A 285 10.67 36.60 -7.66
CA ILE A 285 10.13 37.93 -7.93
C ILE A 285 11.02 39.00 -7.30
N ASN A 286 11.44 38.77 -6.07
CA ASN A 286 12.47 39.51 -5.33
C ASN A 286 13.02 38.63 -4.19
N ASP A 287 13.84 39.17 -3.29
CA ASP A 287 14.47 38.41 -2.19
C ASP A 287 13.46 37.84 -1.20
N ASP A 288 12.31 38.52 -1.03
CA ASP A 288 11.26 38.15 -0.09
C ASP A 288 10.09 37.36 -0.73
N MET A 289 10.08 37.20 -2.06
CA MET A 289 8.92 36.68 -2.77
C MET A 289 9.31 35.75 -3.93
N ARG A 290 8.75 34.54 -3.91
CA ARG A 290 8.99 33.50 -4.90
C ARG A 290 7.68 32.84 -5.31
N LEU A 291 7.49 32.65 -6.61
CA LEU A 291 6.37 31.93 -7.21
C LEU A 291 6.86 30.65 -7.86
N THR A 292 6.29 29.50 -7.47
CA THR A 292 6.56 28.21 -8.12
C THR A 292 5.29 27.73 -8.81
N THR A 293 5.34 27.49 -10.11
CA THR A 293 4.21 26.99 -10.90
C THR A 293 4.60 25.70 -11.61
N SER A 294 3.78 24.68 -11.52
CA SER A 294 4.06 23.37 -12.10
C SER A 294 2.86 22.80 -12.84
N LEU A 295 3.12 22.12 -13.96
CA LEU A 295 2.15 21.40 -14.77
C LEU A 295 2.61 19.97 -15.00
N LEU A 296 1.77 19.01 -14.65
CA LEU A 296 2.03 17.59 -14.75
C LEU A 296 1.09 16.92 -15.74
N GLY A 297 1.63 16.01 -16.54
CA GLY A 297 0.89 15.03 -17.32
C GLY A 297 1.39 13.61 -17.02
N ARG A 298 0.48 12.69 -16.67
CA ARG A 298 0.79 11.29 -16.37
C ARG A 298 -0.24 10.38 -17.02
N TYR A 299 0.24 9.32 -17.64
CA TYR A 299 -0.59 8.22 -18.08
C TYR A 299 -0.16 6.93 -17.38
N SER A 300 -0.95 6.46 -16.43
CA SER A 300 -0.67 5.23 -15.70
C SER A 300 -1.34 4.05 -16.37
N MET A 301 -0.58 3.01 -16.65
CA MET A 301 -1.03 1.72 -17.16
C MET A 301 -0.78 0.68 -16.09
N TYR A 302 -1.85 0.11 -15.57
CA TYR A 302 -1.79 -0.92 -14.54
C TYR A 302 -2.61 -2.13 -14.98
N LYS A 303 -1.96 -3.29 -15.02
CA LYS A 303 -2.57 -4.58 -15.34
C LYS A 303 -2.23 -5.61 -14.26
N SER A 304 -3.22 -6.38 -13.81
CA SER A 304 -3.03 -7.48 -12.86
C SER A 304 -3.81 -8.70 -13.32
N THR A 305 -3.12 -9.85 -13.51
CA THR A 305 -3.74 -11.09 -13.96
C THR A 305 -4.37 -11.86 -12.80
N LYS A 306 -5.33 -12.73 -13.11
CA LYS A 306 -5.97 -13.63 -12.14
C LYS A 306 -6.46 -14.88 -12.86
N LEU A 307 -6.09 -16.05 -12.33
CA LEU A 307 -6.71 -17.31 -12.74
C LEU A 307 -8.16 -17.36 -12.26
N ASN A 308 -9.07 -17.67 -13.18
CA ASN A 308 -10.50 -17.79 -12.90
C ASN A 308 -11.04 -19.12 -13.48
N TYR A 309 -12.27 -19.45 -13.13
CA TYR A 309 -12.92 -20.68 -13.54
C TYR A 309 -14.41 -20.46 -13.81
N ASN A 310 -14.98 -21.28 -14.63
CA ASN A 310 -16.37 -21.24 -15.07
C ASN A 310 -16.99 -22.62 -14.94
N ASN A 311 -18.02 -22.75 -14.08
CA ASN A 311 -18.76 -23.99 -13.86
C ASN A 311 -17.84 -25.22 -13.67
N SER A 312 -16.78 -25.07 -12.89
CA SER A 312 -15.75 -26.07 -12.64
C SER A 312 -15.19 -25.94 -11.23
N ASP A 313 -14.36 -26.89 -10.82
CA ASP A 313 -13.70 -26.84 -9.51
C ASP A 313 -12.71 -25.66 -9.42
N ASN A 314 -12.63 -25.05 -8.23
CA ASN A 314 -11.68 -23.99 -7.98
C ASN A 314 -10.23 -24.50 -8.16
N PRO A 315 -9.43 -23.90 -9.05
CA PRO A 315 -8.08 -24.38 -9.36
C PRO A 315 -7.03 -23.97 -8.31
N GLN A 316 -7.40 -23.20 -7.29
CA GLN A 316 -6.45 -22.77 -6.26
C GLN A 316 -6.09 -23.92 -5.33
N PRO A 317 -4.79 -24.22 -5.14
CA PRO A 317 -4.37 -25.37 -4.34
C PRO A 317 -4.68 -25.22 -2.84
N ASP A 318 -4.84 -24.01 -2.35
CA ASP A 318 -5.24 -23.69 -0.97
C ASP A 318 -6.76 -23.43 -0.82
N TYR A 319 -7.55 -23.93 -1.77
CA TYR A 319 -9.00 -23.85 -1.68
C TYR A 319 -9.51 -24.72 -0.54
N TRP A 320 -10.36 -24.16 0.30
CA TRP A 320 -10.77 -24.78 1.57
C TRP A 320 -11.33 -26.22 1.44
N LYS A 321 -12.03 -26.55 0.35
CA LYS A 321 -12.56 -27.89 0.13
C LYS A 321 -11.49 -28.96 -0.09
N LEU A 322 -10.26 -28.56 -0.41
CA LEU A 322 -9.12 -29.45 -0.62
C LEU A 322 -8.32 -29.69 0.66
N LEU A 323 -8.60 -28.90 1.71
CA LEU A 323 -7.84 -28.98 2.96
C LEU A 323 -8.38 -30.10 3.88
N PRO A 324 -7.52 -30.76 4.65
CA PRO A 324 -7.94 -31.78 5.61
C PRO A 324 -9.05 -31.34 6.55
N SER A 325 -9.01 -30.10 7.08
CA SER A 325 -10.01 -29.53 7.96
C SER A 325 -11.40 -29.38 7.32
N SER A 326 -11.54 -29.51 5.99
CA SER A 326 -12.85 -29.54 5.33
C SER A 326 -13.62 -30.84 5.59
N TYR A 327 -12.93 -31.91 5.87
CA TYR A 327 -13.50 -33.23 6.11
C TYR A 327 -13.69 -33.50 7.58
N TYR A 328 -12.68 -33.14 8.39
CA TYR A 328 -12.69 -33.37 9.82
C TYR A 328 -11.83 -32.32 10.52
N ASP A 329 -12.41 -31.55 11.43
CA ASP A 329 -11.68 -30.58 12.22
C ASP A 329 -11.11 -31.25 13.49
N VAL A 330 -9.85 -31.62 13.43
CA VAL A 330 -9.13 -32.24 14.56
C VAL A 330 -8.89 -31.26 15.71
N TRP A 331 -9.00 -29.96 15.43
CA TRP A 331 -8.75 -28.88 16.38
C TRP A 331 -10.04 -28.52 17.16
N ASP A 332 -11.22 -28.72 16.56
CA ASP A 332 -12.51 -28.48 17.21
C ASP A 332 -13.02 -29.74 17.93
N LYS A 333 -12.68 -29.86 19.19
CA LYS A 333 -13.09 -30.98 20.03
C LYS A 333 -14.58 -30.98 20.37
N THR A 334 -15.32 -29.91 20.04
CA THR A 334 -16.72 -29.74 20.37
C THR A 334 -17.67 -30.17 19.26
N ASP A 335 -17.22 -30.30 18.04
CA ASP A 335 -18.05 -30.72 16.91
C ASP A 335 -18.14 -32.22 16.77
N TYR A 336 -19.17 -32.80 17.37
CA TYR A 336 -19.43 -34.25 17.33
C TYR A 336 -19.92 -34.74 15.96
N ARG A 337 -20.42 -33.87 15.08
CA ARG A 337 -21.10 -34.24 13.83
C ARG A 337 -20.17 -34.72 12.73
N ASN A 338 -18.92 -34.35 12.80
CA ASN A 338 -17.89 -34.65 11.82
C ASN A 338 -16.88 -35.72 12.26
N ARG A 339 -17.23 -36.53 13.28
CA ARG A 339 -16.36 -37.58 13.84
C ARG A 339 -16.72 -38.98 13.33
N THR A 340 -17.06 -39.12 12.06
CA THR A 340 -17.21 -40.43 11.47
C THR A 340 -15.85 -41.01 11.05
N GLU A 341 -15.76 -42.32 10.98
CA GLU A 341 -14.55 -43.01 10.50
C GLU A 341 -14.19 -42.58 9.07
N GLN A 342 -15.18 -42.39 8.20
CA GLN A 342 -14.99 -41.93 6.83
C GLN A 342 -14.40 -40.52 6.80
N CYS A 343 -14.87 -39.59 7.59
CA CYS A 343 -14.32 -38.23 7.67
C CYS A 343 -12.83 -38.21 8.06
N LEU A 344 -12.44 -39.14 8.94
CA LEU A 344 -11.02 -39.29 9.32
C LEU A 344 -10.19 -39.88 8.19
N VAL A 345 -10.71 -40.85 7.43
CA VAL A 345 -10.07 -41.40 6.23
C VAL A 345 -9.88 -40.30 5.18
N ASP A 346 -10.91 -39.51 4.92
CA ASP A 346 -10.85 -38.40 3.96
C ASP A 346 -9.83 -37.33 4.40
N TRP A 347 -9.79 -37.01 5.69
CA TRP A 347 -8.81 -36.10 6.28
C TRP A 347 -7.37 -36.61 6.03
N ASN A 348 -7.10 -37.88 6.35
CA ASN A 348 -5.78 -38.50 6.14
C ASN A 348 -5.42 -38.51 4.66
N THR A 349 -6.36 -38.82 3.78
CA THR A 349 -6.16 -38.83 2.33
C THR A 349 -5.76 -37.46 1.81
N ALA A 350 -6.45 -36.40 2.23
CA ALA A 350 -6.11 -35.03 1.88
C ALA A 350 -4.75 -34.60 2.47
N TYR A 351 -4.47 -34.96 3.72
CA TYR A 351 -3.20 -34.71 4.38
C TYR A 351 -2.03 -35.37 3.65
N ASP A 352 -2.14 -36.68 3.37
CA ASP A 352 -1.12 -37.43 2.67
C ASP A 352 -0.88 -36.89 1.26
N TYR A 353 -1.94 -36.55 0.52
CA TYR A 353 -1.82 -35.92 -0.80
C TYR A 353 -1.06 -34.60 -0.74
N LEU A 354 -1.46 -33.69 0.15
CA LEU A 354 -0.87 -32.35 0.24
C LEU A 354 0.56 -32.37 0.82
N THR A 355 0.92 -33.38 1.62
CA THR A 355 2.26 -33.50 2.22
C THR A 355 3.21 -34.33 1.38
N ALA A 356 2.73 -35.19 0.50
CA ALA A 356 3.53 -36.09 -0.34
C ALA A 356 4.52 -35.35 -1.26
N GLY A 357 4.15 -34.16 -1.74
CA GLY A 357 5.05 -33.40 -2.60
C GLY A 357 4.64 -31.94 -2.80
N LYS A 358 5.61 -31.12 -3.15
CA LYS A 358 5.37 -29.69 -3.42
C LYS A 358 4.38 -29.50 -4.58
N ARG A 359 4.45 -30.35 -5.62
CA ARG A 359 3.58 -30.24 -6.81
C ARG A 359 2.10 -30.33 -6.45
N ASN A 360 1.75 -31.12 -5.44
CA ASN A 360 0.37 -31.30 -4.98
C ASN A 360 -0.20 -30.07 -4.26
N ARG A 361 0.65 -29.12 -3.90
CA ARG A 361 0.30 -27.84 -3.25
C ARG A 361 0.39 -26.64 -4.18
N GLN A 362 0.55 -26.86 -5.48
CA GLN A 362 0.70 -25.79 -6.47
C GLN A 362 -0.35 -25.93 -7.58
N ILE A 363 -0.54 -24.85 -8.36
CA ILE A 363 -1.46 -24.87 -9.51
C ILE A 363 -0.98 -25.90 -10.52
N ASP A 364 -1.85 -26.81 -10.90
CA ASP A 364 -1.61 -27.81 -11.97
C ASP A 364 -2.05 -27.23 -13.33
N TRP A 365 -1.21 -26.36 -13.91
CA TRP A 365 -1.47 -25.73 -15.19
C TRP A 365 -1.70 -26.76 -16.31
N ASP A 366 -0.95 -27.85 -16.33
CA ASP A 366 -1.07 -28.89 -17.37
C ASP A 366 -2.45 -29.53 -17.34
N LYS A 367 -3.02 -29.75 -16.13
CA LYS A 367 -4.40 -30.25 -15.96
C LYS A 367 -5.43 -29.22 -16.45
N LEU A 368 -5.23 -27.91 -16.19
CA LEU A 368 -6.15 -26.86 -16.65
C LEU A 368 -6.21 -26.81 -18.18
N TYR A 369 -5.06 -26.85 -18.85
CA TYR A 369 -4.98 -26.93 -20.31
C TYR A 369 -5.62 -28.19 -20.87
N TYR A 370 -5.36 -29.33 -20.24
CA TYR A 370 -5.99 -30.59 -20.66
C TYR A 370 -7.51 -30.55 -20.58
N THR A 371 -8.04 -30.05 -19.45
CA THR A 371 -9.49 -29.91 -19.23
C THR A 371 -10.13 -29.02 -20.29
N ASN A 372 -9.54 -27.85 -20.55
CA ASN A 372 -10.07 -26.89 -21.54
C ASN A 372 -10.08 -27.47 -22.96
N ARG A 373 -9.04 -28.21 -23.35
CA ARG A 373 -9.01 -28.86 -24.66
C ARG A 373 -10.12 -29.91 -24.81
N MET A 374 -10.38 -30.67 -23.75
CA MET A 374 -11.45 -31.69 -23.77
C MET A 374 -12.84 -31.06 -23.92
N VAL A 375 -13.15 -29.97 -23.21
CA VAL A 375 -14.48 -29.34 -23.29
C VAL A 375 -14.67 -28.53 -24.57
N THR A 376 -13.59 -27.91 -25.08
CA THR A 376 -13.61 -27.19 -26.37
C THR A 376 -13.94 -28.12 -27.52
N ASP A 377 -13.43 -29.34 -27.53
CA ASP A 377 -13.74 -30.34 -28.59
C ASP A 377 -15.22 -30.76 -28.54
N GLN A 378 -15.91 -30.52 -27.44
CA GLN A 378 -17.36 -30.69 -27.26
C GLN A 378 -18.18 -29.41 -27.59
N GLY A 379 -17.51 -28.34 -28.03
CA GLY A 379 -18.15 -27.06 -28.33
C GLY A 379 -18.54 -26.21 -27.10
N SER A 380 -17.91 -26.46 -25.94
CA SER A 380 -18.18 -25.74 -24.68
C SER A 380 -17.17 -24.63 -24.44
N ASP A 381 -17.56 -23.63 -23.65
CA ASP A 381 -16.71 -22.54 -23.18
C ASP A 381 -15.57 -23.05 -22.29
N ALA A 382 -14.51 -22.24 -22.21
CA ALA A 382 -13.39 -22.47 -21.32
C ALA A 382 -13.87 -22.66 -19.87
N MET A 383 -13.44 -23.75 -19.23
CA MET A 383 -13.68 -23.99 -17.81
C MET A 383 -12.69 -23.22 -16.94
N TYR A 384 -11.48 -22.98 -17.46
CA TYR A 384 -10.43 -22.23 -16.79
C TYR A 384 -9.88 -21.17 -17.74
N TYR A 385 -9.59 -20.00 -17.21
CA TYR A 385 -9.02 -18.91 -18.00
C TYR A 385 -8.23 -17.94 -17.13
N LEU A 386 -7.28 -17.26 -17.74
CA LEU A 386 -6.54 -16.18 -17.11
C LEU A 386 -7.13 -14.86 -17.61
N GLN A 387 -7.63 -14.05 -16.69
CA GLN A 387 -8.12 -12.70 -16.97
C GLN A 387 -7.15 -11.65 -16.45
N ALA A 388 -7.21 -10.44 -16.98
CA ALA A 388 -6.49 -9.30 -16.47
C ALA A 388 -7.44 -8.14 -16.15
N LYS A 389 -7.28 -7.54 -14.97
CA LYS A 389 -7.88 -6.26 -14.61
C LYS A 389 -6.96 -5.14 -15.04
N HIS A 390 -7.51 -4.10 -15.67
CA HIS A 390 -6.82 -2.88 -16.04
C HIS A 390 -7.38 -1.71 -15.26
N ASN A 391 -6.50 -0.97 -14.59
CA ASN A 391 -6.82 0.25 -13.85
C ASN A 391 -5.90 1.38 -14.34
N ASN A 392 -6.17 1.88 -15.53
CA ASN A 392 -5.37 2.92 -16.17
C ASN A 392 -5.88 4.30 -15.78
N ASN A 393 -4.98 5.29 -15.74
CA ASN A 393 -5.33 6.66 -15.39
C ASN A 393 -4.66 7.65 -16.34
N LEU A 394 -5.44 8.60 -16.89
CA LEU A 394 -4.92 9.82 -17.50
C LEU A 394 -5.13 10.97 -16.52
N ASN A 395 -4.03 11.51 -16.00
CA ASN A 395 -4.03 12.59 -15.02
C ASN A 395 -3.30 13.83 -15.56
N ILE A 396 -3.94 14.98 -15.45
CA ILE A 396 -3.34 16.29 -15.71
C ILE A 396 -3.54 17.13 -14.46
N ALA A 397 -2.44 17.69 -13.92
CA ALA A 397 -2.48 18.45 -12.70
C ALA A 397 -1.66 19.75 -12.82
N PHE A 398 -2.18 20.80 -12.25
CA PHE A 398 -1.58 22.14 -12.17
C PHE A 398 -1.44 22.54 -10.71
N SER A 399 -0.33 23.19 -10.36
CA SER A 399 -0.12 23.80 -9.06
C SER A 399 0.61 25.12 -9.22
N THR A 400 0.22 26.13 -8.44
CA THR A 400 0.97 27.36 -8.29
C THR A 400 0.98 27.79 -6.84
N ALA A 401 2.14 28.16 -6.31
CA ALA A 401 2.34 28.56 -4.93
C ALA A 401 3.23 29.80 -4.83
N LEU A 402 2.75 30.81 -4.13
CA LEU A 402 3.48 32.01 -3.80
C LEU A 402 4.00 31.91 -2.35
N HIS A 403 5.30 32.00 -2.22
CA HIS A 403 6.00 32.15 -0.93
C HIS A 403 6.38 33.60 -0.72
N LYS A 404 6.02 34.17 0.43
CA LYS A 404 6.35 35.56 0.78
C LYS A 404 6.85 35.65 2.21
N GLN A 405 8.06 36.16 2.37
CA GLN A 405 8.60 36.61 3.64
C GLN A 405 7.96 37.99 3.94
N LEU A 406 7.08 38.07 4.94
CA LEU A 406 6.42 39.34 5.31
C LEU A 406 7.30 40.20 6.19
N THR A 407 7.95 39.57 7.17
CA THR A 407 8.92 40.16 8.08
C THR A 407 10.06 39.16 8.31
N LYS A 408 11.09 39.55 9.05
CA LYS A 408 12.17 38.61 9.46
C LYS A 408 11.65 37.41 10.25
N ASN A 409 10.47 37.50 10.84
CA ASN A 409 9.89 36.53 11.75
C ASN A 409 8.63 35.87 11.20
N SER A 410 8.07 36.36 10.08
CA SER A 410 6.80 35.83 9.55
C SER A 410 6.85 35.55 8.07
N ILE A 411 6.21 34.43 7.71
CA ILE A 411 6.15 33.88 6.35
C ILE A 411 4.67 33.66 6.01
N TRP A 412 4.30 33.96 4.78
CA TRP A 412 3.00 33.69 4.22
C TRP A 412 3.12 32.92 2.92
N ASN A 413 2.43 31.78 2.85
CA ASN A 413 2.33 30.97 1.65
C ASN A 413 0.87 30.89 1.20
N ILE A 414 0.62 30.99 -0.09
CA ILE A 414 -0.69 30.82 -0.70
C ILE A 414 -0.55 30.03 -2.00
N GLY A 415 -1.48 29.13 -2.26
CA GLY A 415 -1.41 28.33 -3.48
C GLY A 415 -2.77 27.91 -4.01
N LEU A 416 -2.75 27.53 -5.29
CA LEU A 416 -3.85 26.98 -6.03
C LEU A 416 -3.41 25.65 -6.67
N GLN A 417 -4.27 24.65 -6.62
CA GLN A 417 -4.07 23.36 -7.25
C GLN A 417 -5.32 22.99 -8.02
N ALA A 418 -5.17 22.45 -9.22
CA ALA A 418 -6.26 21.92 -10.03
C ALA A 418 -5.83 20.64 -10.73
N ALA A 419 -6.70 19.65 -10.77
CA ALA A 419 -6.40 18.38 -11.42
C ALA A 419 -7.65 17.78 -12.05
N THR A 420 -7.44 17.07 -13.15
CA THR A 420 -8.44 16.22 -13.80
C THR A 420 -7.88 14.82 -13.98
N ASN A 421 -8.71 13.82 -13.71
CA ASN A 421 -8.36 12.42 -13.85
C ASN A 421 -9.44 11.67 -14.60
N LYS A 422 -9.03 10.85 -15.57
CA LYS A 422 -9.87 9.85 -16.19
C LYS A 422 -9.30 8.48 -15.87
N GLY A 423 -9.92 7.80 -14.89
CA GLY A 423 -9.71 6.39 -14.64
C GLY A 423 -10.37 5.56 -15.72
N ILE A 424 -9.68 4.55 -16.23
CA ILE A 424 -10.12 3.67 -17.32
C ILE A 424 -10.04 2.24 -16.81
N HIS A 425 -11.19 1.67 -16.47
CA HIS A 425 -11.31 0.38 -15.80
C HIS A 425 -11.98 -0.62 -16.74
N TYR A 426 -11.27 -1.69 -17.06
CA TYR A 426 -11.79 -2.77 -17.88
C TYR A 426 -11.09 -4.10 -17.56
N GLN A 427 -11.67 -5.16 -18.05
CA GLN A 427 -11.13 -6.52 -17.95
C GLN A 427 -10.84 -7.08 -19.32
N THR A 428 -9.75 -7.83 -19.46
CA THR A 428 -9.41 -8.54 -20.71
C THR A 428 -9.24 -10.04 -20.47
N MET A 429 -9.51 -10.83 -21.48
CA MET A 429 -9.09 -12.20 -21.55
C MET A 429 -7.59 -12.26 -21.84
N GLU A 430 -6.79 -12.78 -20.91
CA GLU A 430 -5.35 -12.85 -21.05
C GLU A 430 -4.87 -14.15 -21.68
N ASP A 431 -5.49 -15.29 -21.30
CA ASP A 431 -5.17 -16.61 -21.80
C ASP A 431 -6.38 -17.55 -21.62
N LEU A 432 -6.82 -18.15 -22.68
CA LEU A 432 -7.92 -19.13 -22.69
C LEU A 432 -7.46 -20.52 -22.24
N LEU A 433 -6.18 -20.70 -21.88
CA LEU A 433 -5.58 -21.97 -21.43
C LEU A 433 -5.89 -23.15 -22.37
N GLY A 434 -5.82 -22.88 -23.69
CA GLY A 434 -6.02 -23.89 -24.74
C GLY A 434 -7.48 -24.14 -25.12
N ALA A 435 -8.46 -23.40 -24.57
CA ALA A 435 -9.83 -23.40 -25.07
C ALA A 435 -9.97 -22.53 -26.33
N LYS A 436 -11.05 -22.74 -27.07
CA LYS A 436 -11.38 -21.95 -28.28
C LYS A 436 -12.48 -20.93 -28.04
N TYR A 437 -13.34 -21.18 -27.07
CA TYR A 437 -14.55 -20.42 -26.86
C TYR A 437 -14.62 -19.88 -25.44
N PHE A 438 -15.10 -18.66 -25.31
CA PHE A 438 -15.60 -18.04 -24.10
C PHE A 438 -16.61 -16.96 -24.51
N HIS A 439 -17.75 -16.90 -23.84
CA HIS A 439 -18.77 -15.89 -24.13
C HIS A 439 -18.84 -14.85 -23.01
N ASN A 440 -19.15 -13.62 -23.39
CA ASN A 440 -19.24 -12.48 -22.48
C ASN A 440 -20.55 -12.51 -21.69
N VAL A 441 -20.71 -13.52 -20.84
CA VAL A 441 -21.88 -13.73 -20.00
C VAL A 441 -21.53 -13.90 -18.54
N ASN A 442 -22.42 -13.46 -17.65
CA ASN A 442 -22.30 -13.66 -16.22
C ASN A 442 -22.64 -15.10 -15.85
N THR A 443 -21.66 -15.96 -15.84
CA THR A 443 -21.84 -17.40 -15.56
C THR A 443 -22.37 -17.69 -14.15
N TYR A 444 -22.20 -16.76 -13.20
CA TYR A 444 -22.74 -16.89 -11.85
C TYR A 444 -24.26 -16.66 -11.81
N ALA A 445 -24.81 -15.91 -12.75
CA ALA A 445 -26.25 -15.65 -12.85
C ALA A 445 -27.01 -16.78 -13.57
N ILE A 446 -26.31 -17.66 -14.29
CA ILE A 446 -26.87 -18.86 -14.93
C ILE A 446 -27.33 -19.82 -13.83
N GLY A 447 -28.62 -20.19 -13.87
CA GLY A 447 -29.24 -20.97 -12.80
C GLY A 447 -30.27 -20.16 -12.02
N THR A 448 -30.01 -18.88 -11.75
CA THR A 448 -31.02 -17.91 -11.31
C THR A 448 -31.85 -17.44 -12.52
N TYR A 449 -31.19 -17.20 -13.64
CA TYR A 449 -31.77 -16.78 -14.91
C TYR A 449 -31.44 -17.78 -16.01
N ALA A 450 -32.24 -17.79 -17.06
CA ALA A 450 -31.99 -18.64 -18.22
C ALA A 450 -30.66 -18.23 -18.91
N PRO A 451 -29.90 -19.18 -19.47
CA PRO A 451 -28.57 -18.90 -20.03
C PRO A 451 -28.54 -17.85 -21.14
N ASN A 452 -29.63 -17.65 -21.86
CA ASN A 452 -29.76 -16.68 -22.97
C ASN A 452 -30.60 -15.46 -22.60
N SER A 453 -30.92 -15.26 -21.33
CA SER A 453 -31.69 -14.09 -20.89
C SER A 453 -30.83 -12.82 -20.87
N ASP A 454 -31.50 -11.68 -20.97
CA ASP A 454 -30.81 -10.37 -20.90
C ASP A 454 -29.99 -10.21 -19.59
N GLN A 455 -30.49 -10.74 -18.50
CA GLN A 455 -29.89 -10.62 -17.17
C GLN A 455 -28.51 -11.28 -17.04
N VAL A 456 -28.19 -12.25 -17.88
CA VAL A 456 -26.88 -12.88 -17.88
C VAL A 456 -25.86 -12.14 -18.76
N GLN A 457 -26.28 -11.18 -19.58
CA GLN A 457 -25.40 -10.46 -20.49
C GLN A 457 -24.59 -9.40 -19.74
N TYR A 458 -23.26 -9.43 -19.89
CA TYR A 458 -22.40 -8.31 -19.46
C TYR A 458 -22.53 -7.09 -20.36
N ASP A 459 -22.84 -7.31 -21.65
CA ASP A 459 -23.13 -6.23 -22.61
C ASP A 459 -24.31 -6.57 -23.52
N MET A 460 -25.46 -6.04 -23.21
CA MET A 460 -26.68 -6.21 -24.03
C MET A 460 -26.58 -5.54 -25.42
N ASN A 461 -25.60 -4.66 -25.65
CA ASN A 461 -25.35 -4.12 -26.99
C ASN A 461 -24.66 -5.15 -27.89
N HIS A 462 -24.02 -6.15 -27.31
CA HIS A 462 -23.34 -7.26 -27.99
C HIS A 462 -23.62 -8.57 -27.23
N PRO A 463 -24.87 -9.07 -27.30
CA PRO A 463 -25.26 -10.25 -26.53
C PRO A 463 -24.52 -11.49 -27.00
N ASN A 464 -24.11 -12.35 -26.06
CA ASN A 464 -23.37 -13.59 -26.30
C ASN A 464 -22.11 -13.38 -27.18
N ALA A 465 -21.44 -12.23 -27.05
CA ALA A 465 -20.22 -11.98 -27.78
C ALA A 465 -19.13 -13.01 -27.46
N GLU A 466 -18.54 -13.63 -28.45
CA GLU A 466 -17.33 -14.43 -28.30
C GLU A 466 -16.17 -13.57 -27.86
N VAL A 467 -15.38 -14.07 -26.91
CA VAL A 467 -14.23 -13.40 -26.31
C VAL A 467 -12.96 -14.17 -26.64
N GLY A 468 -12.08 -13.53 -27.42
CA GLY A 468 -10.72 -14.00 -27.68
C GLY A 468 -9.69 -13.40 -26.72
N GLU A 469 -8.46 -13.91 -26.81
CA GLU A 469 -7.34 -13.35 -26.04
C GLU A 469 -7.08 -11.88 -26.41
N GLY A 470 -7.01 -11.02 -25.41
CA GLY A 470 -6.87 -9.57 -25.57
C GLY A 470 -8.20 -8.81 -25.62
N ASP A 471 -9.33 -9.48 -25.83
CA ASP A 471 -10.63 -8.84 -25.89
C ASP A 471 -11.13 -8.36 -24.52
N ARG A 472 -11.90 -7.28 -24.50
CA ARG A 472 -12.57 -6.79 -23.29
C ARG A 472 -13.84 -7.60 -23.02
N PHE A 473 -14.03 -7.96 -21.75
CA PHE A 473 -15.23 -8.67 -21.31
C PHE A 473 -15.54 -8.34 -19.84
N GLY A 474 -16.74 -8.71 -19.38
CA GLY A 474 -17.15 -8.54 -17.99
C GLY A 474 -17.56 -7.11 -17.68
N TYR A 475 -16.64 -6.17 -17.71
CA TYR A 475 -16.91 -4.75 -17.48
C TYR A 475 -15.96 -3.84 -18.26
N ASP A 476 -16.45 -2.64 -18.60
CA ASP A 476 -15.69 -1.53 -19.16
C ASP A 476 -16.35 -0.21 -18.74
N TYR A 477 -15.64 0.62 -18.00
CA TYR A 477 -16.13 1.93 -17.56
C TYR A 477 -15.01 2.90 -17.26
N ASN A 478 -15.31 4.20 -17.27
CA ASN A 478 -14.42 5.24 -16.84
C ASN A 478 -14.95 5.93 -15.58
N ILE A 479 -14.04 6.43 -14.74
CA ILE A 479 -14.32 7.34 -13.64
C ILE A 479 -13.68 8.69 -13.94
N LEU A 480 -14.50 9.73 -14.04
CA LEU A 480 -14.06 11.10 -14.29
C LEU A 480 -14.05 11.86 -12.96
N VAL A 481 -12.90 12.40 -12.59
CA VAL A 481 -12.72 13.17 -11.34
C VAL A 481 -12.08 14.50 -11.67
N ASN A 482 -12.68 15.61 -11.19
CA ASN A 482 -12.04 16.92 -11.26
C ASN A 482 -11.96 17.49 -9.85
N LYS A 483 -10.84 18.11 -9.53
CA LYS A 483 -10.57 18.73 -8.23
C LYS A 483 -9.89 20.07 -8.41
N ALA A 484 -10.30 21.05 -7.62
CA ALA A 484 -9.62 22.34 -7.51
C ALA A 484 -9.56 22.74 -6.03
N THR A 485 -8.41 23.23 -5.56
CA THR A 485 -8.18 23.58 -4.15
C THR A 485 -7.35 24.85 -4.08
N ALA A 486 -7.78 25.79 -3.25
CA ALA A 486 -6.98 26.91 -2.80
C ALA A 486 -6.55 26.68 -1.34
N TRP A 487 -5.32 27.04 -1.00
CA TRP A 487 -4.79 26.89 0.34
C TRP A 487 -3.92 28.09 0.74
N THR A 488 -3.76 28.27 2.04
CA THR A 488 -2.88 29.29 2.60
C THR A 488 -2.27 28.82 3.92
N ASN A 489 -1.01 29.20 4.15
CA ASN A 489 -0.29 28.97 5.40
C ASN A 489 0.38 30.25 5.85
N TYR A 490 0.21 30.61 7.12
CA TYR A 490 0.92 31.70 7.78
C TYR A 490 1.72 31.15 8.95
N ALA A 491 3.00 31.49 9.06
CA ALA A 491 3.85 31.12 10.18
C ALA A 491 4.59 32.31 10.73
N GLU A 492 4.73 32.38 12.06
CA GLU A 492 5.41 33.45 12.75
C GLU A 492 6.15 32.99 14.01
N ASN A 493 7.33 33.59 14.21
CA ASN A 493 8.12 33.50 15.44
C ASN A 493 7.84 34.71 16.32
N PHE A 494 7.13 34.50 17.42
CA PHE A 494 6.80 35.55 18.39
C PHE A 494 7.51 35.26 19.72
N GLY A 495 8.73 35.76 19.87
CA GLY A 495 9.56 35.46 21.03
C GLY A 495 9.84 33.96 21.18
N PRO A 496 9.44 33.35 22.32
CA PRO A 496 9.63 31.91 22.52
C PRO A 496 8.59 31.03 21.78
N LEU A 497 7.51 31.65 21.26
CA LEU A 497 6.43 30.96 20.59
C LEU A 497 6.65 31.00 19.08
N HIS A 498 6.71 29.83 18.47
CA HIS A 498 6.55 29.65 17.05
C HIS A 498 5.15 29.09 16.77
N TYR A 499 4.38 29.68 15.87
CA TYR A 499 3.06 29.21 15.51
C TYR A 499 2.81 29.28 14.01
N ASN A 500 1.90 28.44 13.53
CA ASN A 500 1.42 28.48 12.16
C ASN A 500 -0.09 28.25 12.08
N LEU A 501 -0.70 28.86 11.07
CA LEU A 501 -2.10 28.74 10.71
C LEU A 501 -2.20 28.32 9.27
N ALA A 502 -2.98 27.29 8.98
CA ALA A 502 -3.23 26.82 7.63
C ALA A 502 -4.72 26.69 7.36
N ALA A 503 -5.13 26.99 6.15
CA ALA A 503 -6.50 26.80 5.69
C ALA A 503 -6.54 26.34 4.23
N LYS A 504 -7.57 25.59 3.87
CA LYS A 504 -7.87 25.23 2.50
C LYS A 504 -9.37 25.26 2.22
N ILE A 505 -9.71 25.49 0.96
CA ILE A 505 -11.05 25.32 0.40
C ILE A 505 -10.94 24.74 -1.01
N GLY A 506 -11.84 23.86 -1.36
CA GLY A 506 -11.80 23.23 -2.69
C GLY A 506 -13.11 22.57 -3.06
N GLY A 507 -13.18 22.07 -4.29
CA GLY A 507 -14.31 21.33 -4.80
C GLY A 507 -13.87 20.11 -5.57
N VAL A 508 -14.67 19.05 -5.47
CA VAL A 508 -14.46 17.78 -6.16
C VAL A 508 -15.73 17.41 -6.90
N THR A 509 -15.60 16.97 -8.15
CA THR A 509 -16.69 16.37 -8.90
C THR A 509 -16.28 14.98 -9.36
N MET A 510 -17.24 14.04 -9.34
CA MET A 510 -17.02 12.68 -9.82
C MET A 510 -18.21 12.15 -10.62
N GLN A 511 -17.92 11.36 -11.63
CA GLN A 511 -18.90 10.79 -12.55
C GLN A 511 -18.38 9.45 -13.10
N ARG A 512 -19.25 8.45 -13.21
CA ARG A 512 -18.97 7.21 -13.95
C ARG A 512 -19.46 7.33 -15.39
N ASP A 513 -18.76 6.68 -16.31
CA ASP A 513 -19.14 6.60 -17.74
C ASP A 513 -19.00 5.13 -18.18
N GLY A 514 -20.11 4.38 -18.15
CA GLY A 514 -20.17 2.96 -18.52
C GLY A 514 -20.09 2.74 -20.03
N LYS A 515 -19.32 1.75 -20.45
CA LYS A 515 -19.10 1.39 -21.86
C LYS A 515 -19.81 0.11 -22.28
N MET A 516 -20.30 -0.68 -21.32
CA MET A 516 -21.10 -1.88 -21.52
C MET A 516 -22.49 -1.67 -20.92
N ARG A 517 -23.53 -2.18 -21.60
CA ARG A 517 -24.90 -2.18 -21.11
C ARG A 517 -25.18 -3.48 -20.37
N ASN A 518 -25.01 -3.47 -19.06
CA ASN A 518 -25.13 -4.67 -18.24
C ASN A 518 -26.59 -5.11 -18.08
N GLY A 519 -26.88 -6.38 -18.33
CA GLY A 519 -28.24 -6.93 -18.26
C GLY A 519 -28.86 -6.94 -16.85
N MET A 520 -28.06 -6.85 -15.80
CA MET A 520 -28.53 -6.67 -14.42
C MET A 520 -28.99 -5.23 -14.14
N ALA A 521 -28.53 -4.26 -14.94
CA ALA A 521 -28.88 -2.85 -14.81
C ALA A 521 -29.04 -2.19 -16.19
N PRO A 522 -29.95 -2.67 -17.06
CA PRO A 522 -29.99 -2.30 -18.48
C PRO A 522 -30.23 -0.81 -18.73
N GLU A 523 -30.94 -0.14 -17.82
CA GLU A 523 -31.25 1.29 -17.93
C GLU A 523 -30.29 2.19 -17.14
N ASN A 524 -29.36 1.59 -16.37
CA ASN A 524 -28.50 2.33 -15.44
C ASN A 524 -27.05 1.83 -15.44
N SER A 525 -26.53 1.39 -16.57
CA SER A 525 -25.15 0.88 -16.67
C SER A 525 -24.37 1.52 -17.82
N TYR A 526 -25.02 1.85 -18.92
CA TYR A 526 -24.40 2.42 -20.14
C TYR A 526 -24.44 3.95 -20.11
N GLY A 527 -23.34 4.59 -20.54
CA GLY A 527 -23.23 6.04 -20.57
C GLY A 527 -22.92 6.65 -19.19
N LYS A 528 -23.13 7.95 -19.10
CA LYS A 528 -22.73 8.76 -17.94
C LYS A 528 -23.73 8.65 -16.79
N SER A 529 -23.25 8.46 -15.58
CA SER A 529 -24.01 8.62 -14.33
C SER A 529 -24.37 10.09 -14.09
N GLY A 530 -25.18 10.38 -13.07
CA GLY A 530 -25.20 11.69 -12.44
C GLY A 530 -23.81 12.14 -12.01
N THR A 531 -23.61 13.44 -11.81
CA THR A 531 -22.36 14.00 -11.29
C THR A 531 -22.52 14.32 -9.81
N ALA A 532 -21.77 13.64 -8.95
CA ALA A 532 -21.64 14.02 -7.54
C ALA A 532 -20.68 15.20 -7.39
N LYS A 533 -21.04 16.15 -6.51
CA LYS A 533 -20.28 17.38 -6.27
C LYS A 533 -20.10 17.58 -4.78
N PHE A 534 -18.87 17.85 -4.37
CA PHE A 534 -18.50 18.05 -2.97
C PHE A 534 -17.68 19.32 -2.80
N LEU A 535 -17.94 20.06 -1.74
CA LEU A 535 -17.11 21.17 -1.27
C LEU A 535 -16.22 20.65 -0.14
N GLU A 536 -14.90 20.81 -0.29
CA GLU A 536 -13.90 20.47 0.72
C GLU A 536 -13.42 21.74 1.45
N GLY A 537 -12.99 21.58 2.69
CA GLY A 537 -12.35 22.68 3.40
C GLY A 537 -11.69 22.24 4.69
N GLY A 538 -10.80 23.06 5.21
CA GLY A 538 -10.13 22.73 6.46
C GLY A 538 -9.32 23.88 7.01
N VAL A 539 -9.06 23.79 8.33
CA VAL A 539 -8.21 24.72 9.08
C VAL A 539 -7.30 23.96 10.01
N LYS A 540 -6.07 24.43 10.19
CA LYS A 540 -5.08 23.84 11.10
C LYS A 540 -4.34 24.95 11.85
N PHE A 541 -4.00 24.65 13.08
CA PHE A 541 -3.14 25.40 13.95
C PHE A 541 -2.03 24.50 14.47
N GLY A 542 -0.78 24.96 14.37
CA GLY A 542 0.38 24.32 14.97
C GLY A 542 1.17 25.34 15.79
N SER A 543 1.73 24.92 16.90
CA SER A 543 2.60 25.78 17.71
C SER A 543 3.69 25.02 18.44
N THR A 544 4.83 25.67 18.62
CA THR A 544 5.94 25.21 19.45
C THR A 544 6.32 26.33 20.42
N LEU A 545 6.23 26.07 21.72
CA LEU A 545 6.62 27.00 22.78
C LEU A 545 7.98 26.54 23.34
N ASN A 546 9.00 27.36 23.12
CA ASN A 546 10.35 27.16 23.67
C ASN A 546 10.40 27.66 25.12
N LEU A 547 10.59 26.71 26.06
CA LEU A 547 10.64 27.00 27.51
C LEU A 547 12.04 27.35 28.00
N GLY A 548 13.02 27.35 27.08
CA GLY A 548 14.44 27.59 27.39
C GLY A 548 15.17 26.29 27.83
N ARG A 549 16.50 26.36 27.88
CA ARG A 549 17.41 25.23 28.24
C ARG A 549 17.16 23.93 27.46
N GLY A 550 16.69 24.05 26.21
CA GLY A 550 16.44 22.90 25.35
C GLY A 550 15.07 22.23 25.50
N HIS A 551 14.17 22.80 26.34
CA HIS A 551 12.81 22.32 26.52
C HIS A 551 11.85 23.03 25.59
N ALA A 552 10.93 22.28 24.95
CA ALA A 552 9.84 22.84 24.16
C ALA A 552 8.56 22.03 24.32
N MET A 553 7.42 22.66 24.14
CA MET A 553 6.12 22.03 24.05
C MET A 553 5.51 22.29 22.66
N VAL A 554 4.88 21.26 22.11
CA VAL A 554 4.22 21.28 20.81
C VAL A 554 2.71 21.11 21.01
N LEU A 555 1.90 21.93 20.35
CA LEU A 555 0.45 21.80 20.29
C LEU A 555 -0.02 21.88 18.84
N GLY A 556 -0.86 20.93 18.43
CA GLY A 556 -1.52 20.92 17.13
C GLY A 556 -3.01 20.71 17.26
N LEU A 557 -3.79 21.42 16.44
CA LEU A 557 -5.24 21.29 16.32
C LEU A 557 -5.65 21.44 14.86
N GLY A 558 -6.57 20.62 14.38
CA GLY A 558 -7.05 20.71 13.01
C GLY A 558 -8.43 20.10 12.82
N TYR A 559 -9.16 20.67 11.88
CA TYR A 559 -10.41 20.13 11.38
C TYR A 559 -10.48 20.31 9.87
N GLU A 560 -10.87 19.26 9.18
CA GLU A 560 -11.13 19.30 7.73
C GLU A 560 -12.34 18.46 7.33
N GLN A 561 -13.00 18.88 6.28
CA GLN A 561 -13.97 18.10 5.54
C GLN A 561 -13.38 17.70 4.20
N ARG A 562 -13.44 16.41 3.86
CA ARG A 562 -12.90 15.83 2.63
C ARG A 562 -14.02 15.18 1.84
N ALA A 563 -14.00 15.29 0.53
CA ALA A 563 -14.89 14.53 -0.32
C ALA A 563 -14.64 13.01 -0.13
N PRO A 564 -15.67 12.17 -0.23
CA PRO A 564 -15.49 10.72 -0.28
C PRO A 564 -14.61 10.35 -1.48
N LEU A 565 -13.90 9.24 -1.38
CA LEU A 565 -13.06 8.77 -2.48
C LEU A 565 -13.90 8.22 -3.63
N PRO A 566 -13.60 8.54 -4.89
CA PRO A 566 -14.30 7.94 -6.04
C PRO A 566 -14.29 6.41 -6.05
N SER A 567 -13.20 5.78 -5.57
CA SER A 567 -13.10 4.31 -5.44
C SER A 567 -14.10 3.69 -4.46
N THR A 568 -14.70 4.48 -3.57
CA THR A 568 -15.69 4.03 -2.59
C THR A 568 -17.06 4.69 -2.77
N ALA A 569 -17.19 5.59 -3.75
CA ALA A 569 -18.41 6.37 -3.96
C ALA A 569 -19.51 5.61 -4.71
N PHE A 570 -19.15 4.61 -5.52
CA PHE A 570 -20.09 3.79 -6.29
C PHE A 570 -20.28 2.43 -5.62
N VAL A 571 -21.52 1.95 -5.58
CA VAL A 571 -21.84 0.66 -4.95
C VAL A 571 -21.25 -0.50 -5.76
N SER A 572 -21.44 -0.48 -7.07
CA SER A 572 -20.98 -1.52 -7.98
C SER A 572 -20.58 -0.93 -9.34
N PRO A 573 -19.41 -0.28 -9.42
CA PRO A 573 -19.01 0.40 -10.65
C PRO A 573 -18.78 -0.55 -11.84
N GLU A 574 -18.59 -1.85 -11.59
CA GLU A 574 -18.51 -2.88 -12.63
C GLU A 574 -19.87 -3.17 -13.29
N ILE A 575 -21.00 -2.86 -12.61
CA ILE A 575 -22.35 -3.22 -13.03
C ILE A 575 -23.21 -1.99 -13.35
N ASN A 576 -23.24 -0.99 -12.47
CA ASN A 576 -24.20 0.13 -12.59
C ASN A 576 -23.60 1.50 -12.25
N ASN A 577 -24.43 2.54 -12.40
CA ASN A 577 -24.07 3.94 -12.17
C ASN A 577 -24.42 4.46 -10.77
N ASP A 578 -24.88 3.59 -9.84
CA ASP A 578 -25.41 4.02 -8.56
C ASP A 578 -24.31 4.46 -7.59
N PHE A 579 -24.51 5.62 -7.00
CA PHE A 579 -23.73 6.08 -5.86
C PHE A 579 -24.18 5.38 -4.58
N VAL A 580 -23.26 5.27 -3.63
CA VAL A 580 -23.58 4.83 -2.27
C VAL A 580 -24.65 5.76 -1.67
N ALA A 581 -25.63 5.20 -1.01
CA ALA A 581 -26.68 5.99 -0.34
C ALA A 581 -26.04 6.87 0.75
N ASP A 582 -26.59 8.07 0.90
CA ASP A 582 -26.13 9.07 1.87
C ASP A 582 -24.65 9.43 1.76
N LEU A 583 -24.10 9.38 0.54
CA LEU A 583 -22.71 9.75 0.26
C LEU A 583 -22.48 11.21 0.65
N ARG A 584 -21.57 11.45 1.59
CA ARG A 584 -21.27 12.79 2.14
C ARG A 584 -19.80 12.98 2.43
N ASN A 585 -19.40 14.19 2.74
CA ASN A 585 -18.03 14.51 3.12
C ASN A 585 -17.64 13.77 4.40
N GLU A 586 -16.39 13.29 4.43
CA GLU A 586 -15.75 12.80 5.65
C GLU A 586 -15.32 13.99 6.52
N GLY A 587 -15.67 13.98 7.80
CA GLY A 587 -15.17 14.93 8.80
C GLY A 587 -13.91 14.37 9.46
N VAL A 588 -12.85 15.17 9.56
CA VAL A 588 -11.57 14.79 10.15
C VAL A 588 -11.16 15.81 11.21
N PHE A 589 -11.24 15.44 12.47
CA PHE A 589 -10.66 16.18 13.57
C PHE A 589 -9.30 15.57 13.95
N SER A 590 -8.30 16.41 14.23
CA SER A 590 -6.99 15.96 14.67
C SER A 590 -6.39 16.89 15.71
N SER A 591 -5.68 16.31 16.69
CA SER A 591 -4.99 17.06 17.74
C SER A 591 -3.71 16.38 18.17
N GLU A 592 -2.76 17.16 18.67
CA GLU A 592 -1.47 16.69 19.14
C GLU A 592 -0.99 17.54 20.31
N LEU A 593 -0.39 16.90 21.31
CA LEU A 593 0.35 17.55 22.39
C LEU A 593 1.69 16.84 22.53
N GLY A 594 2.78 17.57 22.39
CA GLY A 594 4.13 17.06 22.43
C GLY A 594 5.03 17.78 23.41
N TYR A 595 6.03 17.07 23.89
CA TYR A 595 7.15 17.61 24.66
C TYR A 595 8.45 17.20 23.98
N GLN A 596 9.37 18.15 23.87
CA GLN A 596 10.69 17.97 23.30
C GLN A 596 11.76 18.46 24.28
N TYR A 597 12.84 17.72 24.34
CA TYR A 597 14.03 18.12 25.06
C TYR A 597 15.28 17.86 24.22
N GLN A 598 16.11 18.88 24.07
CA GLN A 598 17.35 18.75 23.30
C GLN A 598 18.52 19.46 24.01
N ASN A 599 19.60 18.72 24.18
CA ASN A 599 20.90 19.27 24.58
C ASN A 599 22.03 18.64 23.73
N ALA A 600 23.29 18.90 24.05
CA ALA A 600 24.45 18.39 23.28
C ALA A 600 24.52 16.84 23.21
N ARG A 601 23.94 16.10 24.12
CA ARG A 601 24.00 14.63 24.21
C ARG A 601 22.68 13.93 24.10
N LEU A 602 21.60 14.56 24.52
CA LEU A 602 20.27 13.95 24.58
C LEU A 602 19.28 14.72 23.71
N HIS A 603 18.61 13.98 22.85
CA HIS A 603 17.44 14.45 22.12
C HIS A 603 16.27 13.50 22.42
N LEU A 604 15.18 14.04 22.97
CA LEU A 604 13.99 13.32 23.39
C LEU A 604 12.76 14.02 22.83
N ASN A 605 11.81 13.27 22.32
CA ASN A 605 10.46 13.75 22.08
C ASN A 605 9.43 12.72 22.54
N ILE A 606 8.32 13.22 23.09
CA ILE A 606 7.15 12.42 23.49
C ILE A 606 5.93 13.17 22.98
N ASN A 607 5.10 12.51 22.17
CA ASN A 607 3.89 13.07 21.61
C ASN A 607 2.68 12.21 21.98
N THR A 608 1.59 12.86 22.33
CA THR A 608 0.27 12.25 22.42
C THR A 608 -0.62 12.83 21.33
N TYR A 609 -1.50 12.04 20.76
CA TYR A 609 -2.38 12.47 19.69
C TYR A 609 -3.77 11.85 19.82
N TYR A 610 -4.75 12.58 19.30
CA TYR A 610 -6.10 12.09 19.13
C TYR A 610 -6.66 12.61 17.79
N SER A 611 -7.24 11.69 17.02
CA SER A 611 -7.92 12.01 15.77
C SER A 611 -9.23 11.25 15.69
N HIS A 612 -10.26 11.92 15.16
CA HIS A 612 -11.59 11.36 14.97
C HIS A 612 -12.05 11.59 13.54
N LEU A 613 -12.50 10.52 12.90
CA LEU A 613 -13.10 10.55 11.57
C LEU A 613 -14.58 10.26 11.68
N SER A 614 -15.41 10.98 10.93
CA SER A 614 -16.84 10.75 10.80
C SER A 614 -17.25 10.62 9.33
N ASP A 615 -18.38 9.98 9.10
CA ASP A 615 -19.00 9.79 7.77
C ASP A 615 -18.06 9.11 6.74
N VAL A 616 -17.18 8.21 7.21
CA VAL A 616 -16.28 7.47 6.35
C VAL A 616 -17.07 6.42 5.56
N THR A 617 -16.78 6.31 4.26
CA THR A 617 -17.33 5.29 3.37
C THR A 617 -16.23 4.32 2.97
N GLU A 618 -16.48 3.02 3.12
CA GLU A 618 -15.59 1.94 2.72
C GLU A 618 -16.30 1.00 1.74
N TRP A 619 -15.55 0.44 0.82
CA TRP A 619 -16.05 -0.47 -0.19
C TRP A 619 -15.20 -1.74 -0.24
N GLN A 620 -15.88 -2.90 -0.38
CA GLN A 620 -15.25 -4.20 -0.52
C GLN A 620 -16.07 -5.07 -1.47
N ASN A 621 -15.44 -6.04 -2.12
CA ASN A 621 -16.13 -7.08 -2.84
C ASN A 621 -15.66 -8.46 -2.35
N PHE A 622 -16.62 -9.39 -2.27
CA PHE A 622 -16.41 -10.75 -1.81
C PHE A 622 -17.06 -11.76 -2.75
N TYR A 623 -16.47 -12.94 -2.83
CA TYR A 623 -17.10 -14.08 -3.46
C TYR A 623 -17.70 -14.99 -2.38
N PHE A 624 -18.99 -15.32 -2.52
CA PHE A 624 -19.71 -16.24 -1.66
C PHE A 624 -19.96 -17.56 -2.37
N ASP A 625 -19.34 -18.65 -1.92
CA ASP A 625 -19.55 -19.99 -2.49
C ASP A 625 -20.98 -20.46 -2.34
N ASP A 626 -21.66 -20.10 -1.25
CA ASP A 626 -23.00 -20.57 -0.93
C ASP A 626 -24.05 -20.12 -1.93
N ILE A 627 -23.86 -18.94 -2.50
CA ILE A 627 -24.74 -18.35 -3.51
C ILE A 627 -24.08 -18.26 -4.88
N ASN A 628 -22.85 -18.79 -5.00
CA ASN A 628 -22.04 -18.75 -6.22
C ASN A 628 -22.01 -17.36 -6.88
N SER A 629 -21.80 -16.32 -6.08
CA SER A 629 -21.92 -14.93 -6.51
C SER A 629 -20.88 -14.04 -5.85
N PHE A 630 -20.48 -13.00 -6.55
CA PHE A 630 -19.82 -11.85 -5.94
C PHE A 630 -20.85 -10.97 -5.23
N SER A 631 -20.47 -10.43 -4.09
CA SER A 631 -21.20 -9.40 -3.39
C SER A 631 -20.37 -8.13 -3.35
N TYR A 632 -20.94 -7.03 -3.77
CA TYR A 632 -20.38 -5.68 -3.66
C TYR A 632 -20.91 -5.05 -2.40
N VAL A 633 -20.04 -4.64 -1.51
CA VAL A 633 -20.39 -4.21 -0.15
C VAL A 633 -19.90 -2.78 0.05
N SER A 634 -20.83 -1.87 0.28
CA SER A 634 -20.54 -0.47 0.61
C SER A 634 -20.97 -0.19 2.04
N MET A 635 -20.03 0.17 2.88
CA MET A 635 -20.28 0.56 4.27
C MET A 635 -20.21 2.07 4.40
N SER A 636 -21.20 2.67 5.02
CA SER A 636 -21.30 4.11 5.28
C SER A 636 -21.52 4.42 6.75
N ASP A 637 -21.54 5.70 7.11
CA ASP A 637 -21.66 6.20 8.50
C ASP A 637 -20.61 5.60 9.44
N ILE A 638 -19.41 5.32 8.92
CA ILE A 638 -18.31 4.80 9.75
C ILE A 638 -17.68 5.96 10.51
N LYS A 639 -17.50 5.78 11.83
CA LYS A 639 -16.76 6.70 12.69
C LYS A 639 -15.56 5.99 13.26
N LYS A 640 -14.39 6.63 13.21
CA LYS A 640 -13.13 6.04 13.65
C LYS A 640 -12.43 6.96 14.65
N ALA A 641 -11.72 6.36 15.60
CA ALA A 641 -10.83 7.10 16.49
C ALA A 641 -9.41 6.51 16.42
N TYR A 642 -8.44 7.40 16.38
CA TYR A 642 -7.00 7.11 16.37
C TYR A 642 -6.36 7.89 17.50
N TYR A 643 -5.72 7.23 18.45
CA TYR A 643 -5.05 7.89 19.56
C TYR A 643 -3.90 7.05 20.08
N GLY A 644 -2.93 7.69 20.70
CA GLY A 644 -1.79 6.99 21.24
C GLY A 644 -0.69 7.91 21.76
N ILE A 645 0.41 7.27 22.09
CA ILE A 645 1.65 7.89 22.55
C ILE A 645 2.79 7.41 21.66
N GLU A 646 3.61 8.37 21.24
CA GLU A 646 4.82 8.17 20.46
C GLU A 646 6.00 8.76 21.23
N ALA A 647 7.11 8.05 21.30
CA ALA A 647 8.32 8.53 21.95
C ALA A 647 9.56 8.19 21.13
N GLY A 648 10.48 9.12 21.06
CA GLY A 648 11.79 8.93 20.44
C GLY A 648 12.89 9.52 21.31
N LEU A 649 13.97 8.77 21.48
CA LEU A 649 15.14 9.15 22.25
C LEU A 649 16.39 8.85 21.44
N LYS A 650 17.29 9.81 21.36
CA LYS A 650 18.66 9.63 20.87
C LYS A 650 19.62 10.16 21.93
N TYR A 651 20.53 9.30 22.39
CA TYR A 651 21.54 9.65 23.37
C TYR A 651 22.94 9.36 22.84
N LYS A 652 23.77 10.38 22.80
CA LYS A 652 25.18 10.30 22.39
C LYS A 652 26.02 9.77 23.55
N ILE A 653 26.34 8.49 23.53
CA ILE A 653 27.19 7.82 24.54
C ILE A 653 28.62 8.33 24.39
N LEU A 654 29.13 8.30 23.16
CA LEU A 654 30.44 8.81 22.74
C LEU A 654 30.25 9.70 21.51
N SER A 655 31.29 10.41 21.10
CA SER A 655 31.24 11.18 19.83
C SER A 655 30.99 10.30 18.60
N SER A 656 31.31 9.01 18.70
CA SER A 656 31.16 8.00 17.63
C SER A 656 30.10 6.97 17.92
N LEU A 657 29.38 7.00 19.03
CA LEU A 657 28.41 5.98 19.43
C LEU A 657 27.11 6.62 19.96
N ASP A 658 26.05 6.42 19.21
CA ASP A 658 24.70 6.84 19.57
C ASP A 658 23.85 5.64 20.04
N PHE A 659 23.06 5.85 21.09
CA PHE A 659 21.98 4.98 21.51
C PHE A 659 20.66 5.57 21.04
N LYS A 660 19.76 4.74 20.50
CA LYS A 660 18.43 5.13 20.06
C LYS A 660 17.38 4.27 20.74
N ALA A 661 16.23 4.85 21.05
CA ALA A 661 15.05 4.11 21.49
C ALA A 661 13.79 4.78 20.92
N LEU A 662 12.90 3.98 20.37
CA LEU A 662 11.60 4.42 19.87
C LEU A 662 10.49 3.57 20.49
N ALA A 663 9.33 4.17 20.68
CA ALA A 663 8.14 3.45 21.11
C ALA A 663 6.88 4.11 20.53
N ALA A 664 5.92 3.29 20.12
CA ALA A 664 4.57 3.70 19.75
C ALA A 664 3.56 2.71 20.36
N ILE A 665 2.59 3.25 21.08
CA ILE A 665 1.43 2.51 21.57
C ILE A 665 0.21 3.25 21.07
N SER A 666 -0.51 2.63 20.15
CA SER A 666 -1.64 3.22 19.43
C SER A 666 -2.91 2.43 19.65
N GLU A 667 -4.05 3.10 19.52
CA GLU A 667 -5.35 2.49 19.32
C GLU A 667 -5.98 3.16 18.10
N ALA A 668 -6.48 2.35 17.16
CA ALA A 668 -7.13 2.79 15.94
C ALA A 668 -8.33 1.88 15.69
N LYS A 669 -9.55 2.38 15.86
CA LYS A 669 -10.76 1.55 15.84
C LYS A 669 -12.02 2.29 15.42
N ASN A 670 -13.01 1.52 14.97
CA ASN A 670 -14.37 2.01 14.76
C ASN A 670 -15.03 2.36 16.11
N THR A 671 -15.72 3.49 16.16
CA THR A 671 -16.41 3.95 17.38
C THR A 671 -17.92 3.69 17.36
N ASN A 672 -18.47 3.37 16.21
CA ASN A 672 -19.87 3.01 16.01
C ASN A 672 -20.01 1.74 15.14
N ASN A 673 -21.24 1.27 14.97
CA ASN A 673 -21.58 0.27 13.97
C ASN A 673 -21.92 0.98 12.66
N ALA A 674 -21.40 0.47 11.56
CA ALA A 674 -21.63 1.00 10.22
C ALA A 674 -23.01 0.61 9.66
N LYS A 675 -23.43 1.32 8.62
CA LYS A 675 -24.50 0.92 7.72
C LYS A 675 -23.94 0.25 6.49
N VAL A 676 -24.61 -0.77 5.97
CA VAL A 676 -24.15 -1.49 4.79
C VAL A 676 -25.23 -1.56 3.71
N TRP A 677 -24.76 -1.31 2.49
CA TRP A 677 -25.44 -1.67 1.25
C TRP A 677 -24.63 -2.78 0.59
N TYR A 678 -25.29 -3.86 0.23
CA TYR A 678 -24.64 -4.90 -0.57
C TYR A 678 -25.51 -5.30 -1.76
N MET A 679 -24.83 -5.61 -2.85
CA MET A 679 -25.43 -6.04 -4.10
C MET A 679 -24.81 -7.37 -4.51
N LYS A 680 -25.64 -8.32 -4.88
CA LYS A 680 -25.20 -9.60 -5.45
C LYS A 680 -25.05 -9.47 -6.96
N SER A 681 -23.98 -10.00 -7.53
CA SER A 681 -23.78 -10.01 -8.98
C SER A 681 -24.81 -10.87 -9.72
N THR A 682 -25.56 -11.69 -9.01
CA THR A 682 -26.60 -12.60 -9.57
C THR A 682 -27.99 -12.01 -9.58
N SER A 683 -28.30 -11.01 -8.77
CA SER A 683 -29.66 -10.45 -8.67
C SER A 683 -29.75 -8.98 -9.08
N GLY A 684 -28.64 -8.26 -9.09
CA GLY A 684 -28.64 -6.83 -9.40
C GLY A 684 -29.35 -5.93 -8.40
N THR A 685 -29.87 -6.49 -7.30
CA THR A 685 -30.63 -5.78 -6.26
C THR A 685 -29.79 -5.57 -5.00
N PHE A 686 -30.14 -4.53 -4.23
CA PHE A 686 -29.48 -4.19 -2.98
C PHE A 686 -30.24 -4.77 -1.79
N ASN A 687 -29.54 -5.32 -0.80
CA ASN A 687 -30.08 -5.76 0.48
C ASN A 687 -31.38 -6.54 0.35
N ASP A 688 -31.41 -7.59 -0.48
CA ASP A 688 -32.63 -8.38 -0.80
C ASP A 688 -33.38 -8.85 0.44
N ALA A 689 -32.66 -9.16 1.52
CA ALA A 689 -33.24 -9.62 2.77
C ALA A 689 -34.09 -8.55 3.49
N ASN A 690 -33.78 -7.27 3.29
CA ASN A 690 -34.44 -6.14 3.98
C ASN A 690 -35.22 -5.22 3.03
N GLY A 691 -35.57 -5.67 1.85
CA GLY A 691 -36.38 -4.89 0.90
C GLY A 691 -35.67 -3.63 0.39
N GLY A 692 -34.36 -3.60 0.41
CA GLY A 692 -33.52 -2.46 -0.04
C GLY A 692 -33.18 -1.44 1.06
N GLU A 693 -33.48 -1.72 2.31
CA GLU A 693 -33.09 -0.86 3.44
C GLU A 693 -31.61 -1.10 3.84
N LEU A 694 -30.98 -0.04 4.40
CA LEU A 694 -29.64 -0.14 4.97
C LEU A 694 -29.59 -1.09 6.17
N GLU A 695 -28.73 -2.09 6.12
CA GLU A 695 -28.53 -3.02 7.21
C GLU A 695 -27.41 -2.53 8.14
N THR A 696 -27.42 -2.95 9.40
CA THR A 696 -26.36 -2.63 10.37
C THR A 696 -25.25 -3.68 10.32
N VAL A 697 -24.00 -3.23 10.25
CA VAL A 697 -22.81 -4.04 10.49
C VAL A 697 -22.32 -3.82 11.92
N TYR A 698 -22.27 -4.87 12.72
CA TYR A 698 -21.77 -4.81 14.10
C TYR A 698 -20.24 -4.81 14.13
N ASN A 699 -19.63 -3.67 13.69
CA ASN A 699 -18.18 -3.50 13.57
C ASN A 699 -17.59 -2.45 14.53
N LYS A 700 -18.35 -2.01 15.54
CA LYS A 700 -17.82 -1.18 16.63
C LYS A 700 -16.68 -1.88 17.33
N ASN A 701 -15.60 -1.14 17.64
CA ASN A 701 -14.33 -1.60 18.20
C ASN A 701 -13.47 -2.49 17.28
N MET A 702 -13.86 -2.73 16.02
CA MET A 702 -12.95 -3.31 15.04
C MET A 702 -11.79 -2.35 14.79
N ARG A 703 -10.58 -2.90 14.80
CA ARG A 703 -9.33 -2.13 14.70
C ARG A 703 -8.83 -2.07 13.28
N GLU A 704 -8.04 -1.03 13.01
CA GLU A 704 -7.29 -0.93 11.77
C GLU A 704 -6.36 -2.14 11.59
N ALA A 705 -6.34 -2.67 10.38
CA ALA A 705 -5.65 -3.90 10.05
C ALA A 705 -4.30 -3.65 9.36
N GLY A 706 -3.42 -4.65 9.39
CA GLY A 706 -2.19 -4.70 8.59
C GLY A 706 -1.09 -3.74 9.04
N THR A 707 -1.15 -3.27 10.28
CA THR A 707 -0.08 -2.48 10.92
C THR A 707 0.00 -2.83 12.39
N PRO A 708 1.19 -2.90 13.02
CA PRO A 708 1.29 -3.08 14.46
C PRO A 708 0.80 -1.81 15.18
N LEU A 709 -0.10 -1.99 16.13
CA LEU A 709 -0.55 -0.92 17.03
C LEU A 709 0.39 -0.72 18.23
N THR A 710 1.32 -1.65 18.44
CA THR A 710 2.43 -1.53 19.38
C THR A 710 3.72 -1.82 18.63
N ALA A 711 4.64 -0.87 18.64
CA ALA A 711 5.96 -1.02 18.06
C ALA A 711 7.01 -0.36 18.97
N ALA A 712 8.16 -1.00 19.12
CA ALA A 712 9.27 -0.46 19.87
C ALA A 712 10.60 -0.82 19.20
N ASN A 713 11.59 0.02 19.39
CA ASN A 713 12.96 -0.20 18.92
C ASN A 713 13.96 0.20 20.01
N VAL A 714 15.04 -0.56 20.09
CA VAL A 714 16.26 -0.18 20.79
C VAL A 714 17.43 -0.41 19.84
N GLY A 715 18.24 0.62 19.61
CA GLY A 715 19.31 0.59 18.63
C GLY A 715 20.61 1.21 19.12
N LEU A 716 21.70 0.77 18.50
CA LEU A 716 23.04 1.32 18.63
C LEU A 716 23.57 1.68 17.23
N SER A 717 24.07 2.89 17.08
CA SER A 717 24.69 3.39 15.85
C SER A 717 26.11 3.83 16.14
N TYR A 718 27.08 3.19 15.50
CA TYR A 718 28.50 3.55 15.56
C TYR A 718 28.93 4.19 14.25
N HIS A 719 29.59 5.33 14.31
CA HIS A 719 30.12 6.05 13.17
C HIS A 719 31.46 6.70 13.49
N ALA A 720 32.51 6.22 12.88
CA ALA A 720 33.85 6.81 12.98
C ALA A 720 34.74 6.34 11.82
N SER A 721 35.64 7.21 11.38
CA SER A 721 36.73 6.89 10.41
C SER A 721 36.21 6.25 9.12
N GLY A 722 35.02 6.69 8.62
CA GLY A 722 34.40 6.18 7.42
C GLY A 722 33.67 4.84 7.61
N TRP A 723 33.57 4.34 8.85
CA TRP A 723 32.74 3.22 9.22
C TRP A 723 31.38 3.69 9.79
N PHE A 724 30.33 2.95 9.49
CA PHE A 724 29.06 3.06 10.17
C PHE A 724 28.51 1.64 10.40
N ILE A 725 27.99 1.43 11.61
CA ILE A 725 27.45 0.14 12.03
C ILE A 725 26.17 0.45 12.79
N ASP A 726 25.06 -0.15 12.39
CA ASP A 726 23.77 -0.04 13.04
C ASP A 726 23.29 -1.42 13.49
N LEU A 727 22.78 -1.50 14.70
CA LEU A 727 22.11 -2.69 15.22
C LEU A 727 20.82 -2.26 15.89
N ASN A 728 19.68 -2.84 15.46
CA ASN A 728 18.35 -2.44 15.87
C ASN A 728 17.55 -3.67 16.30
N LEU A 729 17.10 -3.71 17.54
CA LEU A 729 16.15 -4.70 18.04
C LEU A 729 14.76 -4.08 18.03
N ASN A 730 13.89 -4.62 17.20
CA ASN A 730 12.51 -4.19 17.03
C ASN A 730 11.56 -5.18 17.73
N TYR A 731 10.48 -4.66 18.30
CA TYR A 731 9.36 -5.44 18.85
C TYR A 731 8.05 -4.94 18.25
N TYR A 732 7.18 -5.87 17.85
CA TYR A 732 5.89 -5.58 17.25
C TYR A 732 4.80 -6.42 17.89
N ASP A 733 3.65 -5.84 18.15
CA ASP A 733 2.45 -6.55 18.63
C ASP A 733 1.17 -5.83 18.23
N ARG A 734 0.02 -6.46 18.56
CA ARG A 734 -1.32 -5.95 18.27
C ARG A 734 -1.53 -5.71 16.77
N ILE A 735 -1.15 -6.69 15.95
CA ILE A 735 -1.34 -6.69 14.50
C ILE A 735 -2.68 -7.34 14.20
N TYR A 736 -3.70 -6.54 13.94
CA TYR A 736 -5.05 -7.02 13.62
C TYR A 736 -5.16 -7.31 12.13
N LEU A 737 -6.02 -8.27 11.77
CA LEU A 737 -6.32 -8.62 10.38
C LEU A 737 -7.57 -7.85 9.90
N SER A 738 -7.68 -7.67 8.58
CA SER A 738 -8.91 -7.08 8.02
C SER A 738 -10.11 -7.95 8.36
N TYR A 739 -11.12 -7.35 8.95
CA TYR A 739 -12.33 -8.07 9.34
C TYR A 739 -13.27 -8.25 8.15
N SER A 740 -14.07 -9.33 8.18
CA SER A 740 -15.16 -9.56 7.23
C SER A 740 -16.46 -8.90 7.72
N PRO A 741 -17.02 -7.95 6.98
CA PRO A 741 -18.32 -7.35 7.33
C PRO A 741 -19.46 -8.38 7.35
N SER A 742 -19.42 -9.36 6.44
CA SER A 742 -20.50 -10.33 6.28
C SER A 742 -20.73 -11.21 7.50
N TYR A 743 -19.72 -11.43 8.34
CA TYR A 743 -19.91 -12.13 9.63
C TYR A 743 -20.71 -11.31 10.65
N ARG A 744 -20.85 -10.01 10.42
CA ARG A 744 -21.32 -9.01 11.37
C ARG A 744 -22.56 -8.27 10.90
N TYR A 745 -23.19 -8.75 9.82
CA TYR A 745 -24.50 -8.25 9.40
C TYR A 745 -25.57 -8.65 10.44
N GLY A 746 -26.51 -7.75 10.70
CA GLY A 746 -27.65 -8.03 11.58
C GLY A 746 -28.41 -9.29 11.17
N SER A 747 -28.70 -9.44 9.87
CA SER A 747 -29.32 -10.62 9.30
C SER A 747 -28.52 -11.91 9.49
N THR A 748 -27.17 -11.83 9.34
CA THR A 748 -26.28 -12.98 9.57
C THR A 748 -26.31 -13.43 11.03
N LEU A 749 -26.29 -12.49 11.98
CA LEU A 749 -26.32 -12.80 13.42
C LEU A 749 -27.68 -13.39 13.82
N GLN A 750 -28.77 -12.82 13.33
CA GLN A 750 -30.14 -13.35 13.53
C GLN A 750 -30.27 -14.76 12.93
N GLY A 751 -29.82 -14.98 11.70
CA GLY A 751 -29.86 -16.29 11.06
C GLY A 751 -29.08 -17.37 11.81
N ARG A 752 -27.97 -17.02 12.45
CA ARG A 752 -27.21 -17.93 13.33
C ARG A 752 -28.01 -18.32 14.57
N GLN A 753 -28.74 -17.40 15.17
CA GLN A 753 -29.60 -17.68 16.30
C GLN A 753 -30.74 -18.61 15.89
N GLU A 754 -31.42 -18.36 14.77
CA GLU A 754 -32.52 -19.16 14.25
C GLU A 754 -32.10 -20.59 13.88
N VAL A 755 -30.96 -20.75 13.22
CA VAL A 755 -30.46 -22.06 12.77
C VAL A 755 -30.06 -22.97 13.90
N ASN A 756 -29.54 -22.42 14.95
CA ASN A 756 -29.08 -23.19 16.09
C ASN A 756 -30.19 -23.49 17.13
N GLY A 757 -31.41 -23.04 16.91
CA GLY A 757 -32.54 -23.22 17.84
C GLY A 757 -32.41 -22.37 19.10
N ASP A 758 -33.42 -22.37 19.89
CA ASP A 758 -33.69 -21.49 21.06
C ASP A 758 -32.60 -21.40 22.13
N VAL A 759 -31.46 -22.04 21.89
CA VAL A 759 -30.44 -22.20 22.90
C VAL A 759 -29.32 -21.16 22.74
N TYR A 760 -29.40 -20.28 21.80
CA TYR A 760 -28.17 -19.85 21.15
C TYR A 760 -27.57 -18.54 21.48
N ASP A 761 -28.07 -17.69 22.20
CA ASP A 761 -27.33 -16.53 22.68
C ASP A 761 -27.85 -16.01 24.03
N ASN A 762 -28.32 -16.91 24.85
CA ASN A 762 -28.66 -16.57 26.24
C ASN A 762 -27.46 -16.06 27.01
N ASP A 763 -26.22 -16.38 26.55
CA ASP A 763 -24.94 -15.95 27.13
C ASP A 763 -24.19 -14.92 26.27
N GLY A 764 -24.72 -14.49 25.11
CA GLY A 764 -24.06 -13.54 24.20
C GLY A 764 -22.84 -14.10 23.46
N SER A 765 -22.65 -15.42 23.43
CA SER A 765 -21.44 -16.05 22.88
C SER A 765 -21.33 -15.89 21.36
N ILE A 766 -22.43 -15.93 20.62
CA ILE A 766 -22.45 -15.75 19.16
C ILE A 766 -22.05 -14.32 18.80
N LEU A 767 -22.64 -13.33 19.45
CA LEU A 767 -22.30 -11.93 19.23
C LEU A 767 -20.85 -11.66 19.64
N SER A 768 -20.42 -12.18 20.79
CA SER A 768 -19.04 -12.07 21.26
C SER A 768 -18.04 -12.66 20.25
N SER A 769 -18.34 -13.86 19.73
CA SER A 769 -17.52 -14.50 18.70
C SER A 769 -17.48 -13.70 17.39
N ALA A 770 -18.61 -13.16 16.95
CA ALA A 770 -18.68 -12.33 15.76
C ALA A 770 -17.96 -10.98 15.92
N LEU A 771 -17.92 -10.43 17.14
CA LEU A 771 -17.22 -9.20 17.46
C LEU A 771 -15.71 -9.40 17.68
N ALA A 772 -15.23 -10.63 17.84
CA ALA A 772 -13.82 -10.93 17.90
C ALA A 772 -13.16 -10.72 16.55
N GLN A 773 -12.15 -9.85 16.49
CA GLN A 773 -11.35 -9.62 15.28
C GLN A 773 -10.11 -10.51 15.30
N ALA A 774 -9.80 -11.15 14.17
CA ALA A 774 -8.61 -11.96 14.01
C ALA A 774 -7.32 -11.12 14.24
N LYS A 775 -6.36 -11.71 14.96
CA LYS A 775 -5.09 -11.07 15.33
C LYS A 775 -3.92 -11.93 14.85
N GLY A 776 -2.90 -11.29 14.30
CA GLY A 776 -1.63 -11.91 13.98
C GLY A 776 -0.69 -11.99 15.19
N LYS A 777 0.24 -12.93 15.13
CA LYS A 777 1.29 -13.08 16.16
C LYS A 777 2.33 -11.98 15.99
N GLY A 778 2.62 -11.26 17.07
CA GLY A 778 3.73 -10.32 17.19
C GLY A 778 5.07 -11.00 17.49
N GLY A 779 6.11 -10.20 17.71
CA GLY A 779 7.42 -10.71 18.12
C GLY A 779 8.57 -9.74 17.90
N PHE A 780 9.77 -10.25 18.09
CA PHE A 780 11.01 -9.50 17.93
C PHE A 780 11.64 -9.72 16.56
N MET A 781 12.30 -8.67 16.05
CA MET A 781 13.12 -8.68 14.85
C MET A 781 14.42 -7.94 15.12
N LEU A 782 15.56 -8.56 14.84
CA LEU A 782 16.87 -7.94 14.95
C LEU A 782 17.39 -7.62 13.55
N ASP A 783 17.69 -6.35 13.30
CA ASP A 783 18.22 -5.85 12.06
C ASP A 783 19.62 -5.26 12.27
N GLY A 784 20.48 -5.36 11.29
CA GLY A 784 21.82 -4.80 11.38
C GLY A 784 22.35 -4.34 10.04
N SER A 785 23.19 -3.32 10.07
CA SER A 785 23.94 -2.90 8.89
C SER A 785 25.38 -2.55 9.25
N ILE A 786 26.25 -2.76 8.30
CA ILE A 786 27.65 -2.33 8.36
C ILE A 786 28.05 -1.74 7.03
N GLY A 787 28.69 -0.59 7.07
CA GLY A 787 29.16 0.05 5.87
C GLY A 787 30.49 0.78 6.06
N ARG A 788 31.12 1.05 4.94
CA ARG A 788 32.39 1.80 4.88
C ARG A 788 32.41 2.73 3.68
N SER A 789 32.82 3.97 3.93
CA SER A 789 33.12 4.95 2.89
C SER A 789 34.63 5.07 2.71
N LEU A 790 35.08 4.93 1.48
CA LEU A 790 36.50 4.97 1.07
C LEU A 790 36.71 6.12 0.10
N ARG A 791 37.57 7.08 0.47
CA ARG A 791 37.98 8.14 -0.43
C ARG A 791 39.06 7.59 -1.35
N LEU A 792 38.84 7.58 -2.65
CA LEU A 792 39.77 7.16 -3.71
C LEU A 792 40.31 8.40 -4.42
N LYS A 793 41.33 8.20 -5.27
CA LYS A 793 41.99 9.29 -6.02
C LYS A 793 41.02 10.12 -6.88
N HIS A 794 40.03 9.49 -7.46
CA HIS A 794 39.07 10.10 -8.40
C HIS A 794 37.60 10.01 -7.96
N GLY A 795 37.33 9.78 -6.69
CA GLY A 795 35.97 9.69 -6.20
C GLY A 795 35.82 9.03 -4.83
N THR A 796 34.62 8.73 -4.48
CA THR A 796 34.29 8.05 -3.21
C THR A 796 33.58 6.75 -3.50
N MET A 797 34.03 5.66 -2.88
CA MET A 797 33.37 4.36 -2.92
C MET A 797 32.74 4.08 -1.56
N SER A 798 31.49 3.71 -1.55
CA SER A 798 30.78 3.24 -0.36
C SER A 798 30.37 1.77 -0.54
N ILE A 799 30.61 0.97 0.49
CA ILE A 799 30.20 -0.43 0.56
C ILE A 799 29.31 -0.56 1.77
N ASN A 800 28.13 -1.14 1.60
CA ASN A 800 27.19 -1.40 2.67
C ASN A 800 26.63 -2.81 2.59
N VAL A 801 26.53 -3.45 3.76
CA VAL A 801 25.85 -4.74 3.95
C VAL A 801 24.76 -4.54 5.01
N SER A 802 23.54 -4.82 4.65
CA SER A 802 22.41 -4.82 5.60
C SER A 802 21.76 -6.19 5.69
N VAL A 803 21.39 -6.58 6.89
CA VAL A 803 20.69 -7.84 7.16
C VAL A 803 19.46 -7.52 8.01
N THR A 804 18.31 -7.93 7.50
CA THR A 804 17.02 -7.80 8.19
C THR A 804 16.64 -9.14 8.77
N ASN A 805 16.02 -9.13 9.96
CA ASN A 805 15.54 -10.31 10.66
C ASN A 805 16.66 -11.35 10.91
N ILE A 806 17.77 -10.93 11.53
CA ILE A 806 18.90 -11.80 11.89
C ILE A 806 18.44 -12.98 12.75
N LEU A 807 17.39 -12.79 13.58
CA LEU A 807 16.81 -13.83 14.42
C LEU A 807 15.98 -14.87 13.64
N ASN A 808 15.80 -14.69 12.34
CA ASN A 808 15.00 -15.55 11.45
C ASN A 808 13.58 -15.82 11.98
N ASN A 809 12.92 -14.81 12.52
CA ASN A 809 11.54 -14.92 13.00
C ASN A 809 10.54 -14.92 11.85
N THR A 810 10.22 -16.08 11.31
CA THR A 810 9.23 -16.26 10.23
C THR A 810 7.80 -16.44 10.75
N LYS A 811 7.58 -16.33 12.06
CA LYS A 811 6.26 -16.45 12.70
C LYS A 811 5.62 -15.09 13.01
N LEU A 812 6.33 -14.00 12.75
CA LEU A 812 5.80 -12.65 12.89
C LEU A 812 4.80 -12.40 11.75
N CYS A 813 3.54 -12.17 12.11
CA CYS A 813 2.50 -11.82 11.14
C CYS A 813 2.66 -10.36 10.70
N THR A 814 2.56 -10.09 9.40
CA THR A 814 2.66 -8.73 8.83
C THR A 814 1.33 -8.21 8.31
N GLY A 815 0.29 -9.03 8.31
CA GLY A 815 -1.05 -8.67 7.86
C GLY A 815 -1.87 -9.90 7.47
N GLY A 816 -3.01 -9.66 6.86
CA GLY A 816 -3.95 -10.68 6.42
C GLY A 816 -5.39 -10.24 6.57
N TYR A 817 -6.30 -11.17 6.34
CA TYR A 817 -7.73 -10.88 6.33
C TYR A 817 -8.55 -12.10 6.74
N GLU A 818 -9.70 -11.84 7.36
CA GLU A 818 -10.74 -12.85 7.58
C GLU A 818 -11.37 -13.23 6.24
N GLN A 819 -11.65 -14.51 6.03
CA GLN A 819 -12.31 -14.98 4.82
C GLN A 819 -13.80 -14.59 4.87
N SER A 820 -14.32 -13.98 3.81
CA SER A 820 -15.72 -13.50 3.76
C SER A 820 -16.69 -14.63 3.36
N ARG A 821 -16.68 -15.73 4.10
CA ARG A 821 -17.52 -16.91 3.87
C ARG A 821 -18.14 -17.37 5.20
N SER A 822 -19.33 -17.97 5.11
CA SER A 822 -20.04 -18.43 6.29
C SER A 822 -19.51 -19.78 6.81
N ASP A 823 -19.49 -19.96 8.14
CA ASP A 823 -19.26 -21.25 8.78
C ASP A 823 -20.46 -22.21 8.64
N TYR A 824 -21.55 -21.72 8.04
CA TYR A 824 -22.79 -22.45 7.82
C TYR A 824 -23.04 -22.67 6.32
N THR A 825 -23.69 -23.77 5.98
CA THR A 825 -24.18 -24.02 4.62
C THR A 825 -25.42 -23.17 4.35
N ALA A 826 -25.86 -23.11 3.10
CA ALA A 826 -27.12 -22.46 2.72
C ALA A 826 -28.35 -23.10 3.41
N SER A 827 -28.27 -24.40 3.74
CA SER A 827 -29.29 -25.11 4.52
C SER A 827 -29.15 -24.95 6.04
N GLY A 828 -28.22 -24.09 6.49
CA GLY A 828 -28.03 -23.80 7.90
C GLY A 828 -27.17 -24.80 8.69
N ASN A 829 -26.65 -25.84 8.06
CA ASN A 829 -25.75 -26.78 8.74
C ASN A 829 -24.36 -26.18 8.97
N VAL A 830 -23.79 -26.50 10.14
CA VAL A 830 -22.42 -26.09 10.47
C VAL A 830 -21.43 -26.88 9.63
N ARG A 831 -20.46 -26.16 9.02
CA ARG A 831 -19.37 -26.76 8.25
C ARG A 831 -18.31 -27.35 9.19
N ALA A 832 -17.60 -28.39 8.74
CA ALA A 832 -16.37 -28.83 9.38
C ALA A 832 -15.31 -27.74 9.32
N TYR A 833 -15.05 -27.19 8.14
CA TYR A 833 -14.17 -26.04 7.96
C TYR A 833 -14.81 -24.75 8.51
N LYS A 834 -14.14 -24.12 9.45
CA LYS A 834 -14.56 -22.85 10.06
C LYS A 834 -13.79 -21.68 9.42
N PHE A 835 -14.44 -20.90 8.58
CA PHE A 835 -13.83 -19.71 7.97
C PHE A 835 -13.43 -18.66 9.01
N SER A 836 -14.26 -18.52 10.05
CA SER A 836 -14.00 -17.59 11.17
C SER A 836 -12.70 -17.91 11.94
N LEU A 837 -12.28 -19.17 11.98
CA LEU A 837 -11.06 -19.62 12.65
C LEU A 837 -9.85 -19.72 11.73
N ASN A 838 -10.04 -19.59 10.41
CA ASN A 838 -9.01 -19.76 9.39
C ASN A 838 -8.80 -18.48 8.57
N PRO A 839 -8.37 -17.35 9.17
CA PRO A 839 -8.01 -16.17 8.40
C PRO A 839 -6.79 -16.46 7.52
N LYS A 840 -6.70 -15.79 6.38
CA LYS A 840 -5.51 -15.80 5.55
C LYS A 840 -4.51 -14.78 6.06
N LYS A 841 -3.24 -15.15 6.16
CA LYS A 841 -2.18 -14.34 6.77
C LYS A 841 -0.97 -14.18 5.85
N TYR A 842 -0.23 -13.11 6.10
CA TYR A 842 1.13 -12.91 5.60
C TYR A 842 2.11 -12.92 6.76
N TYR A 843 3.27 -13.49 6.55
CA TYR A 843 4.34 -13.56 7.53
C TYR A 843 5.59 -12.79 7.07
N ALA A 844 6.35 -12.29 8.02
CA ALA A 844 7.63 -11.64 7.75
C ALA A 844 8.59 -12.60 7.04
N PHE A 845 9.39 -12.07 6.14
CA PHE A 845 10.50 -12.83 5.57
C PHE A 845 11.46 -13.26 6.68
N GLY A 846 12.05 -14.42 6.55
CA GLY A 846 13.17 -14.84 7.40
C GLY A 846 14.38 -13.94 7.17
N THR A 847 15.55 -14.40 7.61
CA THR A 847 16.78 -13.64 7.43
C THR A 847 17.01 -13.31 5.97
N ASN A 848 17.07 -12.04 5.66
CA ASN A 848 17.32 -11.52 4.33
C ASN A 848 18.33 -10.38 4.38
N GLY A 849 19.01 -10.13 3.31
CA GLY A 849 20.07 -9.14 3.31
C GLY A 849 20.35 -8.55 1.95
N MET A 850 21.21 -7.57 1.96
CA MET A 850 21.60 -6.80 0.79
C MET A 850 23.04 -6.35 0.94
N ILE A 851 23.80 -6.42 -0.17
CA ILE A 851 25.08 -5.77 -0.32
C ILE A 851 24.98 -4.69 -1.39
N ASN A 852 25.37 -3.49 -1.05
CA ASN A 852 25.33 -2.34 -1.95
C ASN A 852 26.73 -1.74 -2.10
N ILE A 853 27.17 -1.55 -3.34
CA ILE A 853 28.45 -0.91 -3.68
C ILE A 853 28.14 0.28 -4.56
N ALA A 854 28.52 1.46 -4.13
CA ALA A 854 28.33 2.69 -4.89
C ALA A 854 29.66 3.40 -5.09
N TYR A 855 29.90 3.90 -6.29
CA TYR A 855 31.05 4.71 -6.65
C TYR A 855 30.58 6.04 -7.24
N ARG A 856 31.01 7.14 -6.63
CA ARG A 856 30.73 8.52 -7.07
C ARG A 856 32.06 9.18 -7.55
N PHE A 857 32.03 9.78 -8.74
CA PHE A 857 33.17 10.44 -9.37
C PHE A 857 32.77 11.67 -10.17
#